data_c7cbc4147a162ddf862d54a69bdbce0b
#
_entry.id   c7cbc4147a162ddf862d54a69bdbce0b
#
_cell.length_a   1.000
_cell.length_b   1.000
_cell.length_c   1.000
_cell.angle_alpha   90.00
_cell.angle_beta   90.00
_cell.angle_gamma   90.00
#
_symmetry.space_group_name_H-M   'P 1'
#
loop_
_entity.id
_entity.type
_entity.pdbx_description
1 polymer ?
#
loop_
_entity_poly.entity_id
_entity_poly.type
_entity_poly.pdbx_seq_one_letter_code
_entity_poly.pdbx_strand_id
1 'polypeptide(L)'
;MQNNDTSHADKSLMSMLSCNEFGTFFGVKQEVLNTVWKNLTAEDGNSVAYISMEIGADPDVYNPVKQKLRELSAASSSNSLVQSFLETVCHGPQKIPNYSGGLGILAGDTLKSFADCHVPVVAISLLYRHGYFSQIVDSQLGQLSQRVDWHPEDTPGLYLLRNPQQPDQPLHIEVPFLNEYDQETMATAQVWMKAEVSQNLDFFIPELLLDFFLPETPALIKNAAKQLYDSKSSMVKALQRRMLGTGIIPVLQTLGITSRTFHLNEQHGVVVAMQLIAEELYKDLRSTNLTSATNDQILAAANRVAQRIVYTIHTPVKAGHDRFDKSLYAGISHKSCQRVLDLLAKDDDNPNTYNFTNFAMRVNRSANSVSRLHRDVTHKQFPQFADKITAITNGVHHLTWISDARAAVFDRFEQLNGWRDDPGLFQNTQQLAQNQVFRSALKDAWKEDTHALFDFVNSMLKEHRSQMIETWIDPPNYYSSLIDHITKLNPEIFTIGFARRFSTYKRADLIFYDIDILADICVANNWPVNFLYAGKAHPADEPGKTVIKRILSYQEDLYTKSKGLANLIFIPNYDMSLAKMLVAGVHAWLNNPKRPLEASGTSGMKAAMNGVPNISIMDGWWVEGYHGGKTGWKFGHEGPVDTANLSESKEEMLYKEDSDSFYRLLPLVLKDYYQDKTFSAFLDKGIMNLCKNIPIFNTHRMAAEYLKKYNLTLPDTVKSKMQSFAQLYSSDS
;
A
#
# COMPACT_ATOMS: atom_id res chain seq x y z
N MET A 1 9.96 49.83 9.20
CA MET A 1 8.49 49.90 9.15
C MET A 1 8.10 50.25 7.74
N GLN A 2 7.85 49.28 6.91
CA GLN A 2 7.12 49.43 5.68
C GLN A 2 6.00 48.38 5.75
N ASN A 3 4.79 48.88 5.79
CA ASN A 3 3.58 48.10 5.73
C ASN A 3 3.55 47.37 4.36
N ASN A 4 3.83 46.07 4.41
CA ASN A 4 3.42 45.17 3.32
C ASN A 4 1.95 44.83 3.54
N ASP A 5 1.09 45.65 3.01
CA ASP A 5 -0.28 45.33 2.74
C ASP A 5 -0.28 44.33 1.56
N THR A 6 0.05 43.07 1.84
CA THR A 6 -0.21 42.00 0.91
C THR A 6 -1.70 41.76 0.95
N SER A 7 -2.40 42.34 -0.06
CA SER A 7 -3.74 41.92 -0.42
C SER A 7 -3.86 40.43 -0.29
N HIS A 8 -4.81 39.91 0.52
CA HIS A 8 -5.14 38.49 0.61
C HIS A 8 -5.56 38.02 -0.78
N ALA A 9 -4.57 37.58 -1.58
CA ALA A 9 -4.87 36.87 -2.81
C ALA A 9 -5.78 35.69 -2.47
N ASP A 10 -6.86 35.56 -3.19
CA ASP A 10 -7.82 34.46 -3.01
C ASP A 10 -7.10 33.12 -3.19
N LYS A 11 -6.72 32.48 -2.09
CA LYS A 11 -6.12 31.15 -2.07
C LYS A 11 -7.17 30.04 -2.15
N SER A 12 -8.29 30.29 -2.80
CA SER A 12 -9.29 29.25 -3.03
C SER A 12 -8.70 28.14 -3.90
N LEU A 13 -9.08 26.90 -3.64
CA LEU A 13 -8.64 25.77 -4.45
C LEU A 13 -8.97 25.98 -5.92
N MET A 14 -10.12 26.59 -6.22
CA MET A 14 -10.58 26.86 -7.58
C MET A 14 -9.69 27.86 -8.33
N SER A 15 -9.08 28.82 -7.63
CA SER A 15 -8.12 29.75 -8.25
C SER A 15 -6.79 29.08 -8.63
N MET A 16 -6.49 27.94 -8.02
CA MET A 16 -5.27 27.16 -8.26
C MET A 16 -5.47 26.01 -9.25
N LEU A 17 -6.71 25.63 -9.54
CA LEU A 17 -7.04 24.63 -10.55
C LEU A 17 -7.32 25.32 -11.89
N SER A 18 -6.77 24.80 -12.99
CA SER A 18 -7.16 25.23 -14.32
C SER A 18 -8.64 24.91 -14.54
N CYS A 19 -9.45 25.90 -14.89
CA CYS A 19 -10.88 25.72 -15.11
C CYS A 19 -11.17 24.57 -16.07
N ASN A 20 -11.99 23.63 -15.62
CA ASN A 20 -12.61 22.64 -16.45
C ASN A 20 -14.00 23.19 -16.86
N GLU A 21 -14.38 23.08 -18.12
CA GLU A 21 -15.63 23.61 -18.68
C GLU A 21 -16.91 23.12 -18.01
N PHE A 22 -16.82 22.04 -17.21
CA PHE A 22 -17.95 21.39 -16.56
C PHE A 22 -18.09 21.68 -15.03
N GLY A 23 -17.23 22.49 -14.43
CA GLY A 23 -17.34 22.91 -13.02
C GLY A 23 -17.23 21.78 -11.98
N THR A 24 -16.85 20.58 -12.39
CA THR A 24 -16.60 19.43 -11.51
C THR A 24 -15.17 18.95 -11.65
N PHE A 25 -14.44 18.95 -10.52
CA PHE A 25 -13.11 18.36 -10.43
C PHE A 25 -13.20 17.06 -9.67
N PHE A 26 -12.41 16.06 -10.04
CA PHE A 26 -12.34 14.77 -9.33
C PHE A 26 -13.68 14.04 -9.18
N GLY A 27 -14.74 14.46 -9.89
CA GLY A 27 -16.09 13.91 -9.76
C GLY A 27 -16.89 14.42 -8.58
N VAL A 28 -16.39 15.39 -7.81
CA VAL A 28 -17.12 16.03 -6.69
C VAL A 28 -17.64 17.41 -7.08
N LYS A 29 -18.74 17.81 -6.45
CA LYS A 29 -19.31 19.14 -6.67
C LYS A 29 -18.38 20.25 -6.16
N GLN A 30 -18.38 21.39 -6.80
CA GLN A 30 -17.59 22.55 -6.42
C GLN A 30 -17.82 22.97 -4.95
N GLU A 31 -19.04 22.86 -4.44
CA GLU A 31 -19.36 23.15 -3.05
C GLU A 31 -18.60 22.27 -2.07
N VAL A 32 -18.46 20.98 -2.40
CA VAL A 32 -17.68 20.02 -1.61
C VAL A 32 -16.20 20.40 -1.62
N LEU A 33 -15.66 20.70 -2.81
CA LEU A 33 -14.28 21.15 -2.96
C LEU A 33 -13.99 22.37 -2.08
N ASN A 34 -14.84 23.40 -2.17
CA ASN A 34 -14.68 24.62 -1.41
C ASN A 34 -14.79 24.38 0.11
N THR A 35 -15.73 23.54 0.54
CA THR A 35 -15.95 23.25 1.95
C THR A 35 -14.76 22.50 2.55
N VAL A 36 -14.30 21.45 1.89
CA VAL A 36 -13.14 20.65 2.37
C VAL A 36 -11.89 21.52 2.39
N TRP A 37 -11.64 22.27 1.33
CA TRP A 37 -10.45 23.13 1.25
C TRP A 37 -10.46 24.21 2.32
N LYS A 38 -11.59 24.89 2.54
CA LYS A 38 -11.74 25.86 3.61
C LYS A 38 -11.43 25.27 4.99
N ASN A 39 -11.84 24.03 5.24
CA ASN A 39 -11.54 23.35 6.50
C ASN A 39 -10.06 23.03 6.64
N LEU A 40 -9.38 22.63 5.55
CA LEU A 40 -7.95 22.33 5.57
C LEU A 40 -7.09 23.60 5.73
N THR A 41 -7.56 24.74 5.24
CA THR A 41 -6.86 26.03 5.32
C THR A 41 -7.30 26.86 6.53
N ALA A 42 -8.16 26.37 7.39
CA ALA A 42 -8.57 27.04 8.61
C ALA A 42 -7.38 27.26 9.56
N GLU A 43 -7.34 28.44 10.21
CA GLU A 43 -6.23 28.84 11.10
C GLU A 43 -6.06 27.92 12.32
N ASP A 44 -7.11 27.20 12.71
CA ASP A 44 -7.09 26.28 13.85
C ASP A 44 -6.22 25.05 13.62
N GLY A 45 -5.76 24.84 12.37
CA GLY A 45 -4.87 23.73 11.99
C GLY A 45 -5.44 22.34 12.21
N ASN A 46 -6.77 22.21 12.14
CA ASN A 46 -7.48 20.96 12.45
C ASN A 46 -7.37 19.92 11.33
N SER A 47 -6.14 19.62 10.92
CA SER A 47 -5.86 18.61 9.89
C SER A 47 -4.63 17.76 10.21
N VAL A 48 -4.45 16.68 9.45
CA VAL A 48 -3.29 15.78 9.50
C VAL A 48 -2.54 15.84 8.17
N ALA A 49 -1.24 16.10 8.22
CA ALA A 49 -0.35 15.86 7.09
C ALA A 49 0.09 14.38 7.11
N TYR A 50 -0.41 13.58 6.17
CA TYR A 50 -0.05 12.17 6.01
C TYR A 50 1.08 12.05 4.98
N ILE A 51 2.23 11.57 5.41
CA ILE A 51 3.46 11.61 4.66
C ILE A 51 3.88 10.20 4.29
N SER A 52 3.96 9.91 2.99
CA SER A 52 4.39 8.62 2.48
C SER A 52 5.33 8.77 1.29
N MET A 53 6.30 7.88 1.17
CA MET A 53 7.21 7.83 0.02
C MET A 53 6.53 7.34 -1.24
N GLU A 54 5.48 6.58 -1.10
CA GLU A 54 4.66 6.02 -2.17
C GLU A 54 3.18 5.99 -1.75
N ILE A 55 2.29 6.27 -2.69
CA ILE A 55 0.84 6.15 -2.52
C ILE A 55 0.30 5.48 -3.77
N GLY A 56 -0.33 4.32 -3.60
CA GLY A 56 -0.84 3.48 -4.68
C GLY A 56 -2.35 3.54 -4.75
N ALA A 57 -2.86 4.05 -5.86
CA ALA A 57 -4.26 3.96 -6.23
C ALA A 57 -4.37 3.56 -7.70
N ASP A 58 -5.36 2.75 -8.02
CA ASP A 58 -5.67 2.32 -9.37
C ASP A 58 -7.17 2.51 -9.60
N PRO A 59 -7.55 3.50 -10.43
CA PRO A 59 -8.95 3.82 -10.68
C PRO A 59 -9.70 2.75 -11.48
N ASP A 60 -8.99 1.82 -12.12
CA ASP A 60 -9.61 0.66 -12.75
C ASP A 60 -9.99 -0.40 -11.72
N VAL A 61 -9.33 -0.39 -10.56
CA VAL A 61 -9.63 -1.29 -9.44
C VAL A 61 -10.75 -0.73 -8.56
N TYR A 62 -10.72 0.56 -8.27
CA TYR A 62 -11.74 1.24 -7.49
C TYR A 62 -11.86 2.72 -7.89
N ASN A 63 -13.04 3.09 -8.34
CA ASN A 63 -13.37 4.47 -8.72
C ASN A 63 -14.82 4.78 -8.30
N PRO A 64 -15.04 5.51 -7.20
CA PRO A 64 -16.37 5.84 -6.71
C PRO A 64 -17.16 6.71 -7.71
N VAL A 65 -16.49 7.57 -8.47
CA VAL A 65 -17.12 8.39 -9.54
C VAL A 65 -17.70 7.47 -10.61
N LYS A 66 -16.90 6.53 -11.12
CA LYS A 66 -17.32 5.56 -12.15
C LYS A 66 -18.47 4.67 -11.65
N GLN A 67 -18.45 4.28 -10.39
CA GLN A 67 -19.53 3.50 -9.78
C GLN A 67 -20.83 4.32 -9.70
N LYS A 68 -20.75 5.56 -9.20
CA LYS A 68 -21.93 6.44 -9.09
C LYS A 68 -22.53 6.79 -10.43
N LEU A 69 -21.69 6.99 -11.43
CA LEU A 69 -22.14 7.25 -12.79
C LEU A 69 -22.86 6.05 -13.42
N ARG A 70 -22.41 4.82 -13.15
CA ARG A 70 -23.13 3.60 -13.58
C ARG A 70 -24.51 3.49 -12.93
N GLU A 71 -24.63 3.80 -11.63
CA GLU A 71 -25.93 3.84 -10.94
C GLU A 71 -26.88 4.86 -11.56
N LEU A 72 -26.39 6.08 -11.86
CA LEU A 72 -27.20 7.12 -12.52
C LEU A 72 -27.59 6.76 -13.95
N SER A 73 -26.69 6.12 -14.72
CA SER A 73 -26.95 5.63 -16.06
C SER A 73 -28.01 4.54 -16.09
N ALA A 74 -27.97 3.62 -15.13
CA ALA A 74 -28.98 2.56 -15.01
C ALA A 74 -30.36 3.12 -14.65
N ALA A 75 -30.42 4.23 -13.92
CA ALA A 75 -31.66 4.93 -13.55
C ALA A 75 -32.24 5.80 -14.66
N SER A 76 -31.44 6.21 -15.67
CA SER A 76 -31.83 7.15 -16.75
C SER A 76 -31.59 6.53 -18.15
N SER A 77 -32.43 5.58 -18.53
CA SER A 77 -32.27 4.74 -19.73
C SER A 77 -32.37 5.43 -21.10
N SER A 78 -32.33 6.77 -21.22
CA SER A 78 -32.59 7.45 -22.49
C SER A 78 -31.85 8.77 -22.79
N ASN A 79 -30.81 9.15 -22.04
CA ASN A 79 -30.14 10.43 -22.31
C ASN A 79 -28.72 10.22 -22.89
N SER A 80 -28.60 10.38 -24.22
CA SER A 80 -27.34 10.24 -24.97
C SER A 80 -26.23 11.22 -24.55
N LEU A 81 -26.59 12.38 -24.01
CA LEU A 81 -25.65 13.39 -23.47
C LEU A 81 -25.02 12.89 -22.15
N VAL A 82 -25.80 12.24 -21.30
CA VAL A 82 -25.29 11.62 -20.07
C VAL A 82 -24.36 10.46 -20.41
N GLN A 83 -24.70 9.64 -21.42
CA GLN A 83 -23.81 8.57 -21.87
C GLN A 83 -22.51 9.09 -22.46
N SER A 84 -22.53 10.10 -23.30
CA SER A 84 -21.31 10.71 -23.87
C SER A 84 -20.45 11.39 -22.80
N PHE A 85 -21.08 12.08 -21.84
CA PHE A 85 -20.40 12.63 -20.67
C PHE A 85 -19.79 11.53 -19.80
N LEU A 86 -20.52 10.45 -19.57
CA LEU A 86 -20.06 9.25 -18.83
C LEU A 86 -18.88 8.59 -19.53
N GLU A 87 -18.90 8.47 -20.85
CA GLU A 87 -17.79 7.94 -21.64
C GLU A 87 -16.54 8.83 -21.54
N THR A 88 -16.71 10.13 -21.59
CA THR A 88 -15.62 11.11 -21.50
C THR A 88 -15.01 11.18 -20.09
N VAL A 89 -15.83 11.10 -19.04
CA VAL A 89 -15.40 11.10 -17.64
C VAL A 89 -15.00 9.69 -17.16
N CYS A 90 -15.57 8.64 -17.75
CA CYS A 90 -15.24 7.24 -17.46
C CYS A 90 -13.98 6.74 -18.15
N HIS A 91 -13.42 7.48 -19.07
CA HIS A 91 -12.01 7.31 -19.44
C HIS A 91 -11.05 7.71 -18.32
N GLY A 92 -11.56 7.63 -17.12
CA GLY A 92 -11.03 7.94 -15.81
C GLY A 92 -9.53 8.05 -15.62
N PRO A 93 -9.06 8.52 -14.49
CA PRO A 93 -7.66 8.81 -14.30
C PRO A 93 -6.83 7.59 -14.70
N GLN A 94 -5.82 7.80 -15.53
CA GLN A 94 -4.88 6.75 -15.85
C GLN A 94 -4.16 6.35 -14.57
N LYS A 95 -3.72 5.12 -14.52
CA LYS A 95 -2.95 4.57 -13.44
C LYS A 95 -1.69 5.41 -13.19
N ILE A 96 -1.58 6.00 -12.01
CA ILE A 96 -0.37 6.73 -11.60
C ILE A 96 0.64 5.70 -11.07
N PRO A 97 1.77 5.47 -11.75
CA PRO A 97 2.71 4.44 -11.38
C PRO A 97 3.65 4.87 -10.25
N ASN A 98 3.13 5.56 -9.22
CA ASN A 98 3.87 6.19 -8.12
C ASN A 98 4.00 5.29 -6.89
N TYR A 99 3.93 3.98 -7.06
CA TYR A 99 4.08 2.99 -5.99
C TYR A 99 4.82 1.74 -6.48
N SER A 100 5.42 1.00 -5.56
CA SER A 100 6.17 -0.22 -5.86
C SER A 100 5.59 -1.48 -5.22
N GLY A 101 4.88 -1.36 -4.12
CA GLY A 101 4.45 -2.53 -3.37
C GLY A 101 3.38 -2.27 -2.32
N GLY A 102 3.37 -3.13 -1.29
CA GLY A 102 2.31 -3.16 -0.29
C GLY A 102 2.19 -1.89 0.55
N LEU A 103 3.28 -1.15 0.76
CA LEU A 103 3.26 0.10 1.53
C LEU A 103 2.43 1.19 0.82
N GLY A 104 2.66 1.37 -0.49
CA GLY A 104 1.91 2.34 -1.28
C GLY A 104 0.43 1.98 -1.39
N ILE A 105 0.11 0.70 -1.62
CA ILE A 105 -1.29 0.23 -1.69
C ILE A 105 -2.00 0.44 -0.34
N LEU A 106 -1.33 0.15 0.78
CA LEU A 106 -1.88 0.40 2.11
C LEU A 106 -2.12 1.89 2.36
N ALA A 107 -1.19 2.76 1.94
CA ALA A 107 -1.36 4.20 2.02
C ALA A 107 -2.62 4.66 1.25
N GLY A 108 -2.79 4.21 0.00
CA GLY A 108 -3.99 4.49 -0.80
C GLY A 108 -5.28 3.98 -0.15
N ASP A 109 -5.29 2.73 0.35
CA ASP A 109 -6.44 2.16 1.07
C ASP A 109 -6.78 2.96 2.34
N THR A 110 -5.76 3.49 3.03
CA THR A 110 -5.94 4.34 4.22
C THR A 110 -6.57 5.68 3.86
N LEU A 111 -6.10 6.33 2.79
CA LEU A 111 -6.63 7.61 2.34
C LEU A 111 -8.08 7.51 1.89
N LYS A 112 -8.46 6.43 1.19
CA LYS A 112 -9.86 6.17 0.82
C LYS A 112 -10.75 6.09 2.06
N SER A 113 -10.32 5.37 3.09
CA SER A 113 -11.08 5.31 4.34
C SER A 113 -11.12 6.64 5.09
N PHE A 114 -10.06 7.44 5.05
CA PHE A 114 -10.13 8.80 5.59
C PHE A 114 -11.14 9.66 4.82
N ALA A 115 -11.23 9.51 3.49
CA ALA A 115 -12.23 10.20 2.68
C ALA A 115 -13.65 9.74 3.04
N ASP A 116 -13.92 8.43 3.08
CA ASP A 116 -15.23 7.85 3.41
C ASP A 116 -15.70 8.20 4.83
N CYS A 117 -14.75 8.44 5.73
CA CYS A 117 -15.00 8.81 7.11
C CYS A 117 -14.88 10.33 7.37
N HIS A 118 -14.72 11.14 6.35
CA HIS A 118 -14.60 12.60 6.42
C HIS A 118 -13.51 13.09 7.39
N VAL A 119 -12.36 12.41 7.41
CA VAL A 119 -11.21 12.79 8.25
C VAL A 119 -10.39 13.85 7.52
N PRO A 120 -10.13 15.03 8.10
CA PRO A 120 -9.39 16.11 7.44
C PRO A 120 -7.89 15.78 7.35
N VAL A 121 -7.50 15.19 6.24
CA VAL A 121 -6.12 14.78 5.92
C VAL A 121 -5.67 15.47 4.65
N VAL A 122 -4.39 15.84 4.57
CA VAL A 122 -3.67 16.13 3.33
C VAL A 122 -2.54 15.13 3.17
N ALA A 123 -2.51 14.41 2.05
CA ALA A 123 -1.45 13.44 1.78
C ALA A 123 -0.32 14.11 0.98
N ILE A 124 0.93 13.76 1.29
CA ILE A 124 2.10 14.35 0.62
C ILE A 124 3.06 13.24 0.24
N SER A 125 3.47 13.24 -1.03
CA SER A 125 4.45 12.32 -1.60
C SER A 125 5.32 13.03 -2.64
N LEU A 126 6.35 12.33 -3.14
CA LEU A 126 7.10 12.76 -4.32
C LEU A 126 6.42 12.25 -5.59
N LEU A 127 6.57 12.98 -6.68
CA LEU A 127 6.23 12.51 -8.01
C LEU A 127 7.49 11.95 -8.69
N TYR A 128 7.40 10.72 -9.23
CA TYR A 128 8.49 10.07 -9.93
C TYR A 128 8.18 9.98 -11.42
N ARG A 129 9.13 10.38 -12.28
CA ARG A 129 8.95 10.41 -13.74
C ARG A 129 9.00 9.05 -14.40
N HIS A 130 9.54 8.04 -13.73
CA HIS A 130 9.48 6.65 -14.17
C HIS A 130 8.64 5.88 -13.19
N GLY A 131 7.70 5.12 -13.72
CA GLY A 131 6.94 4.16 -12.95
C GLY A 131 7.85 3.08 -12.35
N TYR A 132 7.31 2.29 -11.44
CA TYR A 132 7.99 1.06 -11.03
C TYR A 132 8.36 0.25 -12.25
N PHE A 133 8.80 -0.74 -12.50
CA PHE A 133 9.15 -1.33 -13.80
C PHE A 133 8.05 -2.23 -14.36
N SER A 134 7.99 -2.41 -15.67
CA SER A 134 7.28 -3.50 -16.34
C SER A 134 8.12 -4.75 -16.28
N GLN A 135 7.51 -5.88 -15.87
CA GLN A 135 8.18 -7.16 -15.75
C GLN A 135 7.99 -7.97 -17.01
N ILE A 136 9.11 -8.38 -17.59
CA ILE A 136 9.16 -9.41 -18.62
C ILE A 136 9.73 -10.66 -17.98
N VAL A 137 9.20 -11.81 -18.36
CA VAL A 137 9.62 -13.10 -17.84
C VAL A 137 10.11 -13.98 -18.98
N ASP A 138 11.30 -14.52 -18.79
CA ASP A 138 11.90 -15.50 -19.70
C ASP A 138 12.24 -16.77 -18.91
N SER A 139 11.95 -17.94 -19.48
CA SER A 139 12.16 -19.22 -18.81
C SER A 139 13.61 -19.51 -18.47
N GLN A 140 14.56 -18.97 -19.24
CA GLN A 140 15.99 -19.17 -19.03
C GLN A 140 16.63 -18.02 -18.24
N LEU A 141 16.24 -16.77 -18.54
CA LEU A 141 16.83 -15.58 -17.94
C LEU A 141 16.14 -15.19 -16.62
N GLY A 142 14.91 -15.64 -16.40
CA GLY A 142 14.10 -15.24 -15.25
C GLY A 142 13.42 -13.91 -15.47
N GLN A 143 13.46 -13.00 -14.46
CA GLN A 143 12.86 -11.67 -14.54
C GLN A 143 13.77 -10.68 -15.24
N LEU A 144 13.24 -10.04 -16.26
CA LEU A 144 13.79 -8.83 -16.88
C LEU A 144 12.94 -7.61 -16.48
N SER A 145 13.60 -6.47 -16.33
CA SER A 145 12.94 -5.22 -15.91
C SER A 145 12.99 -4.20 -17.03
N GLN A 146 11.84 -3.79 -17.52
CA GLN A 146 11.71 -2.77 -18.53
C GLN A 146 11.24 -1.47 -17.88
N ARG A 147 11.84 -0.35 -18.30
CA ARG A 147 11.48 0.98 -17.83
C ARG A 147 10.04 1.33 -18.25
N VAL A 148 9.32 1.98 -17.37
CA VAL A 148 7.99 2.56 -17.64
C VAL A 148 8.12 4.08 -17.58
N ASP A 149 7.95 4.73 -18.73
CA ASP A 149 7.87 6.18 -18.81
C ASP A 149 6.41 6.61 -18.81
N TRP A 150 6.11 7.71 -18.14
CA TRP A 150 4.79 8.29 -18.10
C TRP A 150 4.89 9.82 -17.96
N HIS A 151 3.82 10.51 -18.34
CA HIS A 151 3.77 11.96 -18.35
C HIS A 151 2.60 12.44 -17.48
N PRO A 152 2.87 13.12 -16.36
CA PRO A 152 1.83 13.68 -15.51
C PRO A 152 0.87 14.59 -16.25
N GLU A 153 1.38 15.30 -17.26
CA GLU A 153 0.64 16.24 -18.10
C GLU A 153 -0.49 15.55 -18.89
N ASP A 154 -0.28 14.27 -19.24
CA ASP A 154 -1.22 13.47 -20.03
C ASP A 154 -2.06 12.54 -19.16
N THR A 155 -1.98 12.67 -17.81
CA THR A 155 -2.66 11.79 -16.88
C THR A 155 -3.95 12.39 -16.37
N PRO A 156 -5.13 11.94 -16.84
CA PRO A 156 -6.43 12.43 -16.36
C PRO A 156 -6.57 12.27 -14.84
N GLY A 157 -7.17 13.27 -14.18
CA GLY A 157 -7.37 13.28 -12.73
C GLY A 157 -6.14 13.66 -11.91
N LEU A 158 -5.04 14.01 -12.57
CA LEU A 158 -3.87 14.63 -11.97
C LEU A 158 -3.78 16.08 -12.44
N TYR A 159 -3.81 17.03 -11.53
CA TYR A 159 -3.89 18.46 -11.83
C TYR A 159 -2.64 19.19 -11.37
N LEU A 160 -1.98 19.89 -12.30
CA LEU A 160 -0.91 20.82 -11.95
C LEU A 160 -1.53 22.05 -11.27
N LEU A 161 -1.16 22.29 -10.03
CA LEU A 161 -1.63 23.48 -9.32
C LEU A 161 -1.00 24.74 -9.93
N ARG A 162 -1.79 25.81 -10.02
CA ARG A 162 -1.42 27.10 -10.58
C ARG A 162 -1.15 28.11 -9.46
N ASN A 163 -0.26 29.04 -9.74
CA ASN A 163 -0.02 30.17 -8.86
C ASN A 163 -1.26 31.08 -8.83
N PRO A 164 -1.92 31.32 -7.66
CA PRO A 164 -3.12 32.14 -7.62
C PRO A 164 -2.93 33.59 -8.07
N GLN A 165 -1.69 34.10 -7.96
CA GLN A 165 -1.34 35.46 -8.39
C GLN A 165 -0.94 35.53 -9.86
N GLN A 166 -0.57 34.43 -10.48
CA GLN A 166 -0.14 34.29 -11.86
C GLN A 166 -0.71 32.97 -12.43
N PRO A 167 -2.01 32.92 -12.77
CA PRO A 167 -2.70 31.66 -13.14
C PRO A 167 -2.09 30.91 -14.33
N ASP A 168 -1.34 31.59 -15.18
CA ASP A 168 -0.62 30.99 -16.31
C ASP A 168 0.65 30.27 -15.89
N GLN A 169 1.09 30.44 -14.65
CA GLN A 169 2.31 29.82 -14.11
C GLN A 169 1.97 28.67 -13.16
N PRO A 170 2.77 27.57 -13.16
CA PRO A 170 2.67 26.53 -12.16
C PRO A 170 2.91 27.07 -10.73
N LEU A 171 2.30 26.43 -9.77
CA LEU A 171 2.61 26.66 -8.36
C LEU A 171 3.95 26.02 -8.04
N HIS A 172 4.93 26.83 -7.68
CA HIS A 172 6.25 26.39 -7.28
C HIS A 172 6.46 26.50 -5.77
N ILE A 173 7.25 25.55 -5.26
CA ILE A 173 7.82 25.63 -3.92
C ILE A 173 9.35 25.60 -4.02
N GLU A 174 10.01 26.28 -3.11
CA GLU A 174 11.47 26.31 -3.02
C GLU A 174 11.95 25.51 -1.83
N VAL A 175 12.93 24.63 -2.06
CA VAL A 175 13.49 23.73 -1.04
C VAL A 175 15.00 23.91 -0.98
N PRO A 176 15.59 24.17 0.20
CA PRO A 176 17.04 24.40 0.31
C PRO A 176 17.84 23.09 0.16
N PHE A 177 18.91 23.16 -0.61
CA PHE A 177 19.90 22.10 -0.79
C PHE A 177 21.32 22.65 -0.71
N LEU A 178 22.30 21.76 -0.51
CA LEU A 178 23.69 22.07 -0.79
C LEU A 178 24.04 21.62 -2.21
N ASN A 179 24.74 22.46 -2.96
CA ASN A 179 25.31 22.09 -4.25
C ASN A 179 26.64 21.33 -4.05
N GLU A 180 27.25 20.91 -5.16
CA GLU A 180 28.53 20.20 -5.18
C GLU A 180 29.73 21.02 -4.62
N TYR A 181 29.54 22.32 -4.39
CA TYR A 181 30.54 23.24 -3.81
C TYR A 181 30.23 23.62 -2.36
N ASP A 182 29.38 22.85 -1.65
CA ASP A 182 28.94 23.14 -0.29
C ASP A 182 28.21 24.50 -0.12
N GLN A 183 27.67 25.05 -1.22
CA GLN A 183 26.91 26.29 -1.18
C GLN A 183 25.42 25.99 -1.07
N GLU A 184 24.71 26.76 -0.26
CA GLU A 184 23.26 26.68 -0.16
C GLU A 184 22.64 27.15 -1.47
N THR A 185 21.79 26.30 -2.06
CA THR A 185 21.03 26.56 -3.27
C THR A 185 19.59 26.14 -3.06
N MET A 186 18.69 26.67 -3.88
CA MET A 186 17.28 26.30 -3.87
C MET A 186 17.00 25.34 -5.02
N ALA A 187 16.21 24.32 -4.73
CA ALA A 187 15.62 23.46 -5.74
C ALA A 187 14.12 23.74 -5.82
N THR A 188 13.66 24.05 -7.01
CA THR A 188 12.26 24.30 -7.31
C THR A 188 11.53 22.98 -7.53
N ALA A 189 10.36 22.83 -6.92
CA ALA A 189 9.40 21.79 -7.29
C ALA A 189 8.07 22.40 -7.67
N GLN A 190 7.44 21.86 -8.71
CA GLN A 190 6.03 22.12 -8.98
C GLN A 190 5.14 21.15 -8.21
N VAL A 191 3.88 21.54 -8.01
CA VAL A 191 2.95 20.79 -7.17
C VAL A 191 1.81 20.26 -8.03
N TRP A 192 1.69 18.93 -8.07
CA TRP A 192 0.55 18.26 -8.67
C TRP A 192 -0.43 17.83 -7.58
N MET A 193 -1.71 17.82 -7.89
CA MET A 193 -2.75 17.36 -6.99
C MET A 193 -3.62 16.29 -7.64
N LYS A 194 -3.84 15.23 -6.91
CA LYS A 194 -4.86 14.20 -7.12
C LYS A 194 -5.80 14.21 -5.92
N ALA A 195 -7.03 13.76 -6.07
CA ALA A 195 -7.96 13.63 -4.97
C ALA A 195 -8.34 12.15 -4.76
N GLU A 196 -8.23 11.68 -3.52
CA GLU A 196 -8.92 10.47 -3.09
C GLU A 196 -10.33 10.85 -2.62
N VAL A 197 -11.34 10.40 -3.36
CA VAL A 197 -12.73 10.83 -3.19
C VAL A 197 -13.50 9.78 -2.38
N SER A 198 -14.37 10.24 -1.47
CA SER A 198 -15.27 9.35 -0.71
C SER A 198 -16.22 8.59 -1.62
N GLN A 199 -16.70 7.42 -1.17
CA GLN A 199 -17.67 6.61 -1.92
C GLN A 199 -18.95 7.38 -2.27
N ASN A 200 -19.36 8.35 -1.45
CA ASN A 200 -20.56 9.16 -1.66
C ASN A 200 -20.32 10.46 -2.44
N LEU A 201 -19.09 10.75 -2.85
CA LEU A 201 -18.66 11.95 -3.54
C LEU A 201 -18.91 13.26 -2.75
N ASP A 202 -18.96 13.17 -1.43
CA ASP A 202 -19.27 14.26 -0.51
C ASP A 202 -18.06 14.72 0.32
N PHE A 203 -16.91 14.10 0.10
CA PHE A 203 -15.63 14.46 0.70
C PHE A 203 -14.45 14.05 -0.21
N PHE A 204 -13.26 14.63 0.04
CA PHE A 204 -12.04 14.20 -0.63
C PHE A 204 -10.79 14.48 0.22
N ILE A 205 -9.74 13.73 -0.04
CA ILE A 205 -8.40 13.94 0.51
C ILE A 205 -7.50 14.45 -0.63
N PRO A 206 -6.92 15.66 -0.54
CA PRO A 206 -5.93 16.10 -1.51
C PRO A 206 -4.63 15.32 -1.31
N GLU A 207 -4.15 14.71 -2.37
CA GLU A 207 -2.84 14.07 -2.48
C GLU A 207 -1.92 15.01 -3.26
N LEU A 208 -0.96 15.61 -2.58
CA LEU A 208 0.02 16.54 -3.13
C LEU A 208 1.29 15.79 -3.53
N LEU A 209 1.64 15.88 -4.81
CA LEU A 209 2.80 15.23 -5.38
C LEU A 209 3.85 16.29 -5.76
N LEU A 210 5.01 16.23 -5.12
CA LEU A 210 6.10 17.18 -5.34
C LEU A 210 6.98 16.72 -6.50
N ASP A 211 6.97 17.48 -7.59
CA ASP A 211 7.72 17.19 -8.81
C ASP A 211 8.96 18.07 -8.93
N PHE A 212 10.12 17.47 -8.65
CA PHE A 212 11.43 18.09 -8.81
C PHE A 212 12.07 17.85 -10.18
N PHE A 213 11.37 17.26 -11.12
CA PHE A 213 11.91 16.95 -12.44
C PHE A 213 11.68 18.09 -13.43
N LEU A 214 12.22 19.28 -13.10
CA LEU A 214 12.10 20.48 -13.93
C LEU A 214 13.38 20.75 -14.74
N PRO A 215 13.32 21.50 -15.86
CA PRO A 215 14.48 21.84 -16.65
C PRO A 215 15.62 22.48 -15.84
N GLU A 216 15.31 23.41 -14.96
CA GLU A 216 16.20 24.19 -14.12
C GLU A 216 16.72 23.46 -12.89
N THR A 217 16.10 22.33 -12.51
CA THR A 217 16.52 21.58 -11.33
C THR A 217 17.94 20.99 -11.50
N PRO A 218 18.83 21.12 -10.49
CA PRO A 218 20.16 20.54 -10.52
C PRO A 218 20.13 19.03 -10.88
N ALA A 219 21.07 18.59 -11.70
CA ALA A 219 21.11 17.24 -12.26
C ALA A 219 21.03 16.14 -11.17
N LEU A 220 21.69 16.36 -10.04
CA LEU A 220 21.68 15.42 -8.90
C LEU A 220 20.27 15.21 -8.34
N ILE A 221 19.52 16.29 -8.12
CA ILE A 221 18.16 16.26 -7.59
C ILE A 221 17.19 15.70 -8.63
N LYS A 222 17.32 16.16 -9.88
CA LYS A 222 16.54 15.62 -11.01
C LYS A 222 16.74 14.10 -11.16
N ASN A 223 17.95 13.61 -10.94
CA ASN A 223 18.25 12.18 -10.99
C ASN A 223 17.54 11.42 -9.84
N ALA A 224 17.48 12.01 -8.66
CA ALA A 224 16.75 11.43 -7.52
C ALA A 224 15.22 11.43 -7.73
N ALA A 225 14.67 12.37 -8.50
CA ALA A 225 13.24 12.45 -8.84
C ALA A 225 12.80 11.46 -9.93
N LYS A 226 13.72 10.70 -10.54
CA LYS A 226 13.37 9.82 -11.66
C LYS A 226 12.55 8.60 -11.25
N GLN A 227 12.99 7.87 -10.24
CA GLN A 227 12.44 6.56 -9.92
C GLN A 227 12.34 6.31 -8.41
N LEU A 228 11.21 5.77 -7.99
CA LEU A 228 10.99 5.33 -6.62
C LEU A 228 11.97 4.21 -6.22
N TYR A 229 12.56 4.32 -5.04
CA TYR A 229 13.49 3.32 -4.49
C TYR A 229 14.66 2.95 -5.42
N ASP A 230 15.26 3.93 -6.09
CA ASP A 230 16.51 3.67 -6.81
C ASP A 230 17.62 3.26 -5.81
N SER A 231 17.84 1.95 -5.74
CA SER A 231 18.80 1.34 -4.79
C SER A 231 20.26 1.33 -5.28
N LYS A 232 20.51 1.84 -6.50
CA LYS A 232 21.87 1.85 -7.08
C LYS A 232 22.79 2.84 -6.37
N SER A 233 22.23 3.82 -5.65
CA SER A 233 23.00 4.87 -4.98
C SER A 233 22.41 5.25 -3.63
N SER A 234 23.22 5.11 -2.57
CA SER A 234 22.87 5.62 -1.24
C SER A 234 22.63 7.13 -1.23
N MET A 235 23.33 7.88 -2.11
CA MET A 235 23.12 9.31 -2.31
C MET A 235 21.71 9.61 -2.83
N VAL A 236 21.27 8.91 -3.87
CA VAL A 236 19.91 9.07 -4.43
C VAL A 236 18.86 8.78 -3.36
N LYS A 237 19.04 7.70 -2.61
CA LYS A 237 18.14 7.34 -1.50
C LYS A 237 18.08 8.46 -0.43
N ALA A 238 19.22 9.00 -0.01
CA ALA A 238 19.29 10.09 0.97
C ALA A 238 18.61 11.36 0.44
N LEU A 239 18.85 11.71 -0.83
CA LEU A 239 18.21 12.85 -1.49
C LEU A 239 16.69 12.72 -1.53
N GLN A 240 16.15 11.55 -1.90
CA GLN A 240 14.71 11.32 -1.90
C GLN A 240 14.09 11.57 -0.52
N ARG A 241 14.73 11.10 0.58
CA ARG A 241 14.24 11.36 1.94
C ARG A 241 14.29 12.85 2.29
N ARG A 242 15.36 13.52 1.84
CA ARG A 242 15.49 14.95 2.03
C ARG A 242 14.45 15.72 1.23
N MET A 243 14.30 15.44 -0.07
CA MET A 243 13.31 16.08 -0.95
C MET A 243 11.89 15.98 -0.37
N LEU A 244 11.48 14.77 0.03
CA LEU A 244 10.19 14.57 0.67
C LEU A 244 10.08 15.39 1.95
N GLY A 245 10.97 15.18 2.91
CA GLY A 245 10.86 15.80 4.23
C GLY A 245 10.94 17.31 4.21
N THR A 246 11.84 17.91 3.41
CA THR A 246 11.99 19.36 3.32
C THR A 246 10.94 20.03 2.44
N GLY A 247 10.25 19.30 1.56
CA GLY A 247 9.18 19.85 0.75
C GLY A 247 7.83 20.01 1.47
N ILE A 248 7.65 19.35 2.62
CA ILE A 248 6.37 19.30 3.34
C ILE A 248 5.94 20.67 3.83
N ILE A 249 6.79 21.36 4.58
CA ILE A 249 6.43 22.66 5.17
C ILE A 249 6.23 23.73 4.10
N PRO A 250 7.13 23.88 3.10
CA PRO A 250 6.92 24.82 2.01
C PRO A 250 5.59 24.62 1.26
N VAL A 251 5.22 23.39 0.91
CA VAL A 251 3.96 23.17 0.19
C VAL A 251 2.74 23.49 1.05
N LEU A 252 2.74 23.10 2.32
CA LEU A 252 1.63 23.43 3.23
C LEU A 252 1.49 24.95 3.42
N GLN A 253 2.60 25.66 3.64
CA GLN A 253 2.60 27.11 3.81
C GLN A 253 2.13 27.85 2.53
N THR A 254 2.62 27.42 1.37
CA THR A 254 2.21 28.02 0.08
C THR A 254 0.72 27.85 -0.16
N LEU A 255 0.14 26.70 0.20
CA LEU A 255 -1.28 26.42 0.09
C LEU A 255 -2.12 26.98 1.25
N GLY A 256 -1.51 27.54 2.27
CA GLY A 256 -2.20 28.03 3.47
C GLY A 256 -2.76 26.93 4.36
N ILE A 257 -2.29 25.70 4.19
CA ILE A 257 -2.72 24.54 5.00
C ILE A 257 -1.94 24.52 6.30
N THR A 258 -2.65 24.45 7.42
CA THR A 258 -2.06 24.30 8.76
C THR A 258 -2.41 22.95 9.33
N SER A 259 -1.39 22.11 9.60
CA SER A 259 -1.61 20.77 10.18
C SER A 259 -1.07 20.70 11.62
N ARG A 260 -1.91 20.23 12.53
CA ARG A 260 -1.53 19.96 13.93
C ARG A 260 -0.73 18.68 14.09
N THR A 261 -0.99 17.71 13.24
CA THR A 261 -0.39 16.37 13.32
C THR A 261 0.30 16.05 11.99
N PHE A 262 1.51 15.52 12.08
CA PHE A 262 2.27 14.94 10.98
C PHE A 262 2.35 13.45 11.19
N HIS A 263 1.73 12.67 10.31
CA HIS A 263 1.78 11.22 10.35
C HIS A 263 2.84 10.69 9.39
N LEU A 264 3.90 10.12 9.93
CA LEU A 264 4.97 9.50 9.18
C LEU A 264 4.60 8.03 8.87
N ASN A 265 4.28 7.74 7.62
CA ASN A 265 4.11 6.37 7.11
C ASN A 265 5.49 5.81 6.72
N GLU A 266 6.17 5.15 7.63
CA GLU A 266 7.59 4.88 7.69
C GLU A 266 8.46 6.12 7.99
N GLN A 267 9.76 5.93 8.23
CA GLN A 267 10.73 7.00 8.54
C GLN A 267 11.03 7.93 7.37
N HIS A 268 10.51 7.67 6.19
CA HIS A 268 10.93 8.31 4.95
C HIS A 268 10.79 9.84 4.94
N GLY A 269 9.75 10.35 5.59
CA GLY A 269 9.48 11.79 5.70
C GLY A 269 10.01 12.46 6.95
N VAL A 270 10.77 11.76 7.81
CA VAL A 270 11.17 12.25 9.14
C VAL A 270 11.98 13.55 9.12
N VAL A 271 12.61 13.87 7.99
CA VAL A 271 13.37 15.11 7.82
C VAL A 271 12.50 16.35 8.04
N VAL A 272 11.18 16.28 7.90
CA VAL A 272 10.26 17.37 8.28
C VAL A 272 10.46 17.84 9.72
N ALA A 273 10.84 16.92 10.61
CA ALA A 273 11.12 17.27 12.01
C ALA A 273 12.21 18.31 12.17
N MET A 274 13.21 18.35 11.28
CA MET A 274 14.28 19.35 11.32
C MET A 274 13.75 20.76 11.07
N GLN A 275 12.83 20.93 10.12
CA GLN A 275 12.21 22.24 9.85
C GLN A 275 11.33 22.67 11.02
N LEU A 276 10.53 21.75 11.56
CA LEU A 276 9.68 22.04 12.72
C LEU A 276 10.52 22.40 13.96
N ILE A 277 11.68 21.75 14.19
CA ILE A 277 12.61 22.08 15.26
C ILE A 277 13.21 23.48 15.03
N ALA A 278 13.57 23.81 13.80
CA ALA A 278 14.07 25.14 13.47
C ALA A 278 13.02 26.23 13.72
N GLU A 279 11.76 25.99 13.37
CA GLU A 279 10.65 26.92 13.67
C GLU A 279 10.45 27.12 15.17
N GLU A 280 10.52 26.03 15.97
CA GLU A 280 10.39 26.11 17.43
C GLU A 280 11.57 26.87 18.05
N LEU A 281 12.80 26.65 17.58
CA LEU A 281 13.99 27.38 18.03
C LEU A 281 13.92 28.85 17.66
N TYR A 282 13.38 29.19 16.47
CA TYR A 282 13.19 30.58 16.08
C TYR A 282 12.23 31.32 17.00
N LYS A 283 11.16 30.67 17.48
CA LYS A 283 10.24 31.25 18.47
C LYS A 283 10.98 31.63 19.76
N ASP A 284 11.88 30.76 20.22
CA ASP A 284 12.63 30.95 21.48
C ASP A 284 13.79 31.94 21.33
N LEU A 285 14.57 31.81 20.26
CA LEU A 285 15.86 32.55 20.12
C LEU A 285 15.75 33.79 19.22
N ARG A 286 14.62 33.97 18.51
CA ARG A 286 14.44 35.00 17.46
C ARG A 286 15.56 34.97 16.41
N SER A 287 16.18 33.81 16.21
CA SER A 287 17.23 33.55 15.25
C SER A 287 17.01 32.26 14.50
N THR A 288 17.20 32.28 13.18
CA THR A 288 17.17 31.10 12.32
C THR A 288 18.49 30.31 12.35
N ASN A 289 19.52 30.86 13.03
CA ASN A 289 20.83 30.23 13.09
C ASN A 289 20.86 29.11 14.13
N LEU A 290 20.53 27.88 13.67
CA LEU A 290 20.60 26.68 14.50
C LEU A 290 21.99 26.34 15.03
N THR A 291 23.06 26.94 14.46
CA THR A 291 24.44 26.71 14.92
C THR A 291 24.72 27.38 16.26
N SER A 292 23.95 28.39 16.63
CA SER A 292 24.10 29.12 17.93
C SER A 292 23.29 28.48 19.08
N ALA A 293 22.34 27.58 18.77
CA ALA A 293 21.54 26.93 19.80
C ALA A 293 22.36 25.91 20.61
N THR A 294 22.08 25.77 21.90
CA THR A 294 22.68 24.70 22.71
C THR A 294 22.03 23.35 22.44
N ASN A 295 22.67 22.26 22.82
CA ASN A 295 22.06 20.91 22.69
C ASN A 295 20.75 20.82 23.46
N ASP A 296 20.67 21.39 24.66
CA ASP A 296 19.47 21.39 25.49
C ASP A 296 18.31 22.16 24.82
N GLN A 297 18.61 23.28 24.16
CA GLN A 297 17.62 24.03 23.38
C GLN A 297 17.12 23.24 22.21
N ILE A 298 17.98 22.53 21.47
CA ILE A 298 17.58 21.64 20.36
C ILE A 298 16.71 20.49 20.88
N LEU A 299 17.09 19.85 21.99
CA LEU A 299 16.32 18.76 22.58
C LEU A 299 14.96 19.23 23.12
N ALA A 300 14.91 20.43 23.74
CA ALA A 300 13.65 21.02 24.20
C ALA A 300 12.71 21.32 23.01
N ALA A 301 13.22 21.89 21.92
CA ALA A 301 12.45 22.12 20.70
C ALA A 301 11.98 20.79 20.07
N ALA A 302 12.85 19.78 20.01
CA ALA A 302 12.51 18.45 19.52
C ALA A 302 11.39 17.79 20.34
N ASN A 303 11.39 17.96 21.66
CA ASN A 303 10.31 17.44 22.52
C ASN A 303 8.96 18.14 22.24
N ARG A 304 8.95 19.43 21.92
CA ARG A 304 7.72 20.13 21.48
C ARG A 304 7.26 19.63 20.13
N VAL A 305 8.17 19.47 19.17
CA VAL A 305 7.88 18.92 17.84
C VAL A 305 7.35 17.48 17.93
N ALA A 306 7.89 16.67 18.83
CA ALA A 306 7.43 15.31 19.05
C ALA A 306 5.92 15.24 19.36
N GLN A 307 5.35 16.28 20.02
CA GLN A 307 3.90 16.34 20.29
C GLN A 307 3.05 16.48 19.03
N ARG A 308 3.67 16.77 17.89
CA ARG A 308 3.00 16.93 16.59
C ARG A 308 3.18 15.74 15.67
N ILE A 309 4.05 14.78 16.00
CA ILE A 309 4.40 13.65 15.11
C ILE A 309 3.82 12.34 15.63
N VAL A 310 3.19 11.60 14.74
CA VAL A 310 2.78 10.20 14.89
C VAL A 310 3.58 9.37 13.89
N TYR A 311 4.08 8.22 14.31
CA TYR A 311 4.93 7.38 13.48
C TYR A 311 4.40 5.95 13.37
N THR A 312 4.25 5.45 12.14
CA THR A 312 3.92 4.04 11.86
C THR A 312 5.13 3.34 11.26
N ILE A 313 5.62 2.32 11.97
CA ILE A 313 6.71 1.46 11.50
C ILE A 313 6.16 0.21 10.82
N HIS A 314 6.58 -0.05 9.57
CA HIS A 314 6.19 -1.21 8.77
C HIS A 314 7.30 -2.22 8.62
N THR A 315 8.53 -1.86 8.95
CA THR A 315 9.73 -2.65 8.65
C THR A 315 10.11 -3.55 9.83
N PRO A 316 10.05 -4.89 9.71
CA PRO A 316 10.38 -5.82 10.78
C PRO A 316 11.86 -6.24 10.78
N VAL A 317 12.64 -5.84 9.77
CA VAL A 317 14.02 -6.28 9.57
C VAL A 317 15.01 -5.13 9.65
N LYS A 318 16.15 -5.34 10.37
CA LYS A 318 17.17 -4.30 10.53
C LYS A 318 17.70 -3.71 9.21
N ALA A 319 17.83 -4.52 8.17
CA ALA A 319 18.31 -4.07 6.87
C ALA A 319 17.35 -3.13 6.11
N GLY A 320 16.08 -3.09 6.50
CA GLY A 320 15.07 -2.22 5.89
C GLY A 320 15.01 -0.82 6.51
N HIS A 321 15.70 -0.58 7.63
CA HIS A 321 15.77 0.75 8.24
C HIS A 321 16.74 1.64 7.47
N ASP A 322 16.33 2.89 7.22
CA ASP A 322 17.16 3.86 6.51
C ASP A 322 18.36 4.26 7.38
N ARG A 323 19.55 3.88 6.90
CA ARG A 323 20.84 4.21 7.51
C ARG A 323 21.70 4.89 6.47
N PHE A 324 22.30 6.03 6.86
CA PHE A 324 23.11 6.85 5.98
C PHE A 324 24.45 7.17 6.67
N ASP A 325 25.53 7.02 5.91
CA ASP A 325 26.84 7.50 6.36
C ASP A 325 26.80 9.00 6.64
N LYS A 326 27.43 9.44 7.75
CA LYS A 326 27.45 10.85 8.15
C LYS A 326 28.14 11.73 7.12
N SER A 327 29.22 11.25 6.51
CA SER A 327 29.95 11.99 5.48
C SER A 327 29.11 12.21 4.23
N LEU A 328 28.34 11.19 3.82
CA LEU A 328 27.41 11.30 2.70
C LEU A 328 26.34 12.36 2.99
N TYR A 329 25.74 12.31 4.18
CA TYR A 329 24.67 13.25 4.54
C TYR A 329 25.18 14.67 4.76
N ALA A 330 26.44 14.83 5.20
CA ALA A 330 27.11 16.11 5.30
C ALA A 330 27.23 16.83 3.94
N GLY A 331 27.42 16.10 2.85
CA GLY A 331 27.48 16.65 1.50
C GLY A 331 26.14 17.12 0.91
N ILE A 332 25.01 16.85 1.56
CA ILE A 332 23.67 17.25 1.09
C ILE A 332 22.88 18.07 2.11
N SER A 333 23.44 18.35 3.29
CA SER A 333 22.74 19.03 4.38
C SER A 333 23.61 20.09 5.05
N HIS A 334 23.02 21.25 5.32
CA HIS A 334 23.69 22.32 6.04
C HIS A 334 24.19 21.85 7.43
N LYS A 335 25.29 22.42 7.94
CA LYS A 335 25.91 22.06 9.24
C LYS A 335 24.93 22.12 10.41
N SER A 336 23.96 23.03 10.40
CA SER A 336 22.92 23.12 11.43
C SER A 336 22.03 21.90 11.46
N CYS A 337 21.69 21.34 10.29
CA CYS A 337 20.91 20.10 10.18
C CYS A 337 21.71 18.88 10.68
N GLN A 338 23.01 18.84 10.37
CA GLN A 338 23.89 17.77 10.84
C GLN A 338 23.91 17.70 12.38
N ARG A 339 23.92 18.85 13.05
CA ARG A 339 23.89 18.92 14.52
C ARG A 339 22.60 18.32 15.12
N VAL A 340 21.45 18.54 14.48
CA VAL A 340 20.19 17.92 14.87
C VAL A 340 20.25 16.39 14.68
N LEU A 341 20.82 15.94 13.55
CA LEU A 341 20.99 14.51 13.28
C LEU A 341 21.99 13.85 14.24
N ASP A 342 23.08 14.51 14.61
CA ASP A 342 24.04 14.00 15.60
C ASP A 342 23.40 13.76 16.98
N LEU A 343 22.40 14.55 17.35
CA LEU A 343 21.67 14.40 18.61
C LEU A 343 20.53 13.36 18.52
N LEU A 344 19.79 13.36 17.40
CA LEU A 344 18.50 12.66 17.32
C LEU A 344 18.53 11.44 16.40
N ALA A 345 19.44 11.37 15.42
CA ALA A 345 19.52 10.29 14.46
C ALA A 345 20.70 9.33 14.70
N LYS A 346 21.34 9.39 15.86
CA LYS A 346 22.48 8.52 16.17
C LYS A 346 22.08 7.05 16.03
N ASP A 347 22.89 6.29 15.31
CA ASP A 347 22.78 4.84 15.23
C ASP A 347 23.48 4.22 16.45
N ASP A 348 22.84 3.24 17.08
CA ASP A 348 23.37 2.62 18.30
C ASP A 348 24.45 1.57 17.96
N ASP A 349 24.43 1.01 16.74
CA ASP A 349 25.38 0.00 16.27
C ASP A 349 26.63 0.63 15.60
N ASN A 350 26.50 1.82 14.98
CA ASN A 350 27.57 2.47 14.24
C ASN A 350 27.58 3.99 14.44
N PRO A 351 28.57 4.56 15.17
CA PRO A 351 28.66 5.99 15.47
C PRO A 351 28.84 6.89 14.24
N ASN A 352 29.28 6.33 13.10
CA ASN A 352 29.47 7.06 11.83
C ASN A 352 28.23 7.04 10.94
N THR A 353 27.11 6.55 11.44
CA THR A 353 25.88 6.40 10.69
C THR A 353 24.73 7.15 11.35
N TYR A 354 23.86 7.77 10.55
CA TYR A 354 22.54 8.25 10.95
C TYR A 354 21.51 7.15 10.70
N ASN A 355 20.68 6.89 11.70
CA ASN A 355 19.55 5.96 11.63
C ASN A 355 18.23 6.74 11.69
N PHE A 356 17.51 6.79 10.57
CA PHE A 356 16.28 7.56 10.48
C PHE A 356 15.10 6.94 11.22
N THR A 357 15.13 5.64 11.47
CA THR A 357 14.16 5.00 12.36
C THR A 357 14.38 5.46 13.81
N ASN A 358 15.62 5.51 14.29
CA ASN A 358 15.93 6.09 15.60
C ASN A 358 15.52 7.57 15.68
N PHE A 359 15.74 8.33 14.61
CA PHE A 359 15.27 9.71 14.53
C PHE A 359 13.75 9.79 14.67
N ALA A 360 13.01 9.03 13.85
CA ALA A 360 11.55 9.00 13.93
C ALA A 360 11.05 8.58 15.32
N MET A 361 11.70 7.59 15.97
CA MET A 361 11.35 7.13 17.32
C MET A 361 11.60 8.22 18.39
N ARG A 362 12.59 9.08 18.22
CA ARG A 362 12.87 10.17 19.18
C ARG A 362 11.93 11.35 19.03
N VAL A 363 11.50 11.67 17.82
CA VAL A 363 10.71 12.87 17.51
C VAL A 363 9.22 12.62 17.36
N ASN A 364 8.68 11.58 17.96
CA ASN A 364 7.25 11.30 17.94
C ASN A 364 6.65 11.24 19.35
N ARG A 365 5.35 11.54 19.49
CA ARG A 365 4.59 11.32 20.73
C ARG A 365 4.07 9.89 20.84
N SER A 366 3.84 9.23 19.70
CA SER A 366 3.29 7.89 19.66
C SER A 366 3.73 7.18 18.38
N ALA A 367 4.27 6.00 18.54
CA ALA A 367 4.57 5.08 17.44
C ALA A 367 3.63 3.88 17.47
N ASN A 368 3.44 3.24 16.32
CA ASN A 368 2.78 1.94 16.26
C ASN A 368 3.43 1.01 15.24
N SER A 369 3.41 -0.27 15.57
CA SER A 369 3.61 -1.38 14.66
C SER A 369 2.31 -1.76 13.98
N VAL A 370 2.37 -2.62 12.97
CA VAL A 370 1.26 -2.91 12.05
C VAL A 370 0.62 -4.29 12.25
N SER A 371 0.97 -4.98 13.34
CA SER A 371 0.31 -6.15 13.91
C SER A 371 0.75 -6.34 15.36
N ARG A 372 0.02 -7.14 16.14
CA ARG A 372 0.40 -7.45 17.53
C ARG A 372 1.76 -8.18 17.60
N LEU A 373 1.97 -9.16 16.72
CA LEU A 373 3.26 -9.84 16.65
C LEU A 373 4.40 -8.88 16.27
N HIS A 374 4.16 -7.98 15.31
CA HIS A 374 5.15 -6.99 14.91
C HIS A 374 5.48 -6.01 16.03
N ARG A 375 4.52 -5.65 16.88
CA ARG A 375 4.80 -4.87 18.10
C ARG A 375 5.84 -5.56 18.97
N ASP A 376 5.66 -6.86 19.23
CA ASP A 376 6.56 -7.62 20.08
C ASP A 376 7.96 -7.74 19.46
N VAL A 377 8.05 -7.85 18.13
CA VAL A 377 9.33 -7.78 17.38
C VAL A 377 9.96 -6.39 17.50
N THR A 378 9.17 -5.34 17.33
CA THR A 378 9.66 -3.95 17.40
C THR A 378 10.11 -3.57 18.79
N HIS A 379 9.43 -4.04 19.85
CA HIS A 379 9.87 -3.87 21.24
C HIS A 379 11.25 -4.49 21.51
N LYS A 380 11.53 -5.65 20.92
CA LYS A 380 12.85 -6.29 21.00
C LYS A 380 13.93 -5.55 20.23
N GLN A 381 13.57 -4.95 19.08
CA GLN A 381 14.52 -4.18 18.26
C GLN A 381 14.82 -2.79 18.85
N PHE A 382 13.84 -2.17 19.51
CA PHE A 382 13.92 -0.83 20.07
C PHE A 382 13.42 -0.79 21.52
N PRO A 383 14.07 -1.53 22.44
CA PRO A 383 13.60 -1.65 23.84
C PRO A 383 13.53 -0.30 24.56
N GLN A 384 14.40 0.67 24.20
CA GLN A 384 14.41 2.02 24.75
C GLN A 384 13.17 2.86 24.37
N PHE A 385 12.36 2.43 23.41
CA PHE A 385 11.14 3.09 22.97
C PHE A 385 9.87 2.24 23.15
N ALA A 386 9.97 1.09 23.80
CA ALA A 386 8.87 0.14 23.93
C ALA A 386 7.58 0.78 24.46
N ASP A 387 7.67 1.67 25.46
CA ASP A 387 6.52 2.34 26.07
C ASP A 387 5.75 3.25 25.09
N LYS A 388 6.39 3.72 24.01
CA LYS A 388 5.73 4.54 22.99
C LYS A 388 5.09 3.73 21.86
N ILE A 389 5.46 2.44 21.72
CA ILE A 389 5.10 1.61 20.57
C ILE A 389 3.88 0.77 20.93
N THR A 390 2.77 1.05 20.28
CA THR A 390 1.54 0.26 20.37
C THR A 390 1.37 -0.60 19.10
N ALA A 391 0.33 -1.40 19.02
CA ALA A 391 -0.07 -2.04 17.77
C ALA A 391 -1.31 -1.35 17.21
N ILE A 392 -1.30 -1.05 15.92
CA ILE A 392 -2.50 -0.80 15.11
C ILE A 392 -2.40 -1.77 13.95
N THR A 393 -3.12 -2.88 14.04
CA THR A 393 -3.06 -3.90 13.00
C THR A 393 -3.58 -3.35 11.69
N ASN A 394 -2.88 -3.59 10.59
CA ASN A 394 -3.28 -3.13 9.27
C ASN A 394 -4.69 -3.60 8.91
N GLY A 395 -5.30 -2.89 8.00
CA GLY A 395 -6.52 -3.25 7.31
C GLY A 395 -6.38 -3.01 5.81
N VAL A 396 -7.42 -3.36 5.05
CA VAL A 396 -7.55 -3.09 3.64
C VAL A 396 -8.88 -2.40 3.36
N HIS A 397 -8.97 -1.60 2.30
CA HIS A 397 -10.19 -0.90 1.97
C HIS A 397 -11.22 -1.88 1.37
N HIS A 398 -12.26 -2.21 2.13
CA HIS A 398 -13.21 -3.26 1.77
C HIS A 398 -13.89 -3.03 0.41
N LEU A 399 -14.27 -1.79 0.08
CA LEU A 399 -14.87 -1.46 -1.21
C LEU A 399 -13.90 -1.63 -2.40
N THR A 400 -12.60 -1.46 -2.17
CA THR A 400 -11.59 -1.71 -3.21
C THR A 400 -11.44 -3.20 -3.50
N TRP A 401 -11.48 -4.05 -2.48
CA TRP A 401 -11.02 -5.44 -2.59
C TRP A 401 -12.13 -6.49 -2.67
N ILE A 402 -13.35 -6.20 -2.23
CA ILE A 402 -14.52 -7.06 -2.47
C ILE A 402 -14.83 -7.04 -3.97
N SER A 403 -15.06 -8.22 -4.57
CA SER A 403 -15.44 -8.33 -5.98
C SER A 403 -16.87 -7.84 -6.22
N ASP A 404 -17.15 -7.44 -7.45
CA ASP A 404 -18.49 -6.98 -7.83
C ASP A 404 -19.53 -8.10 -7.69
N ALA A 405 -19.16 -9.36 -8.00
CA ALA A 405 -20.03 -10.52 -7.84
C ALA A 405 -20.43 -10.74 -6.37
N ARG A 406 -19.47 -10.65 -5.44
CA ARG A 406 -19.73 -10.77 -4.00
C ARG A 406 -20.50 -9.58 -3.46
N ALA A 407 -20.17 -8.36 -3.88
CA ALA A 407 -20.91 -7.16 -3.52
C ALA A 407 -22.40 -7.28 -3.90
N ALA A 408 -22.69 -7.79 -5.10
CA ALA A 408 -24.06 -8.03 -5.53
C ALA A 408 -24.79 -9.09 -4.68
N VAL A 409 -24.07 -10.06 -4.10
CA VAL A 409 -24.67 -10.99 -3.12
C VAL A 409 -25.01 -10.25 -1.84
N PHE A 410 -24.06 -9.47 -1.30
CA PHE A 410 -24.25 -8.78 -0.01
C PHE A 410 -25.40 -7.76 -0.05
N ASP A 411 -25.62 -7.11 -1.19
CA ASP A 411 -26.70 -6.14 -1.41
C ASP A 411 -28.12 -6.76 -1.35
N ARG A 412 -28.25 -8.09 -1.47
CA ARG A 412 -29.55 -8.78 -1.45
C ARG A 412 -30.05 -9.11 -0.05
N PHE A 413 -29.21 -9.03 0.98
CA PHE A 413 -29.53 -9.50 2.31
C PHE A 413 -29.66 -8.35 3.30
N GLU A 414 -30.85 -8.24 3.91
CA GLU A 414 -31.18 -7.17 4.88
C GLU A 414 -30.18 -7.09 6.04
N GLN A 415 -29.66 -8.23 6.48
CA GLN A 415 -28.67 -8.30 7.56
C GLN A 415 -27.37 -7.56 7.25
N LEU A 416 -27.09 -7.30 5.98
CA LEU A 416 -25.91 -6.59 5.49
C LEU A 416 -26.23 -5.20 4.94
N ASN A 417 -27.48 -4.74 5.02
CA ASN A 417 -27.85 -3.42 4.51
C ASN A 417 -27.00 -2.32 5.14
N GLY A 418 -26.31 -1.54 4.32
CA GLY A 418 -25.35 -0.50 4.77
C GLY A 418 -23.90 -0.97 4.96
N TRP A 419 -23.56 -2.19 4.54
CA TRP A 419 -22.21 -2.76 4.69
C TRP A 419 -21.09 -1.92 4.04
N ARG A 420 -21.43 -1.11 3.04
CA ARG A 420 -20.46 -0.21 2.39
C ARG A 420 -19.99 0.89 3.33
N ASP A 421 -20.90 1.42 4.15
CA ASP A 421 -20.61 2.46 5.14
C ASP A 421 -20.08 1.89 6.46
N ASP A 422 -20.53 0.69 6.82
CA ASP A 422 -20.16 0.01 8.05
C ASP A 422 -19.76 -1.45 7.80
N PRO A 423 -18.46 -1.71 7.58
CA PRO A 423 -17.96 -3.08 7.44
C PRO A 423 -18.14 -3.95 8.71
N GLY A 424 -18.47 -3.38 9.85
CA GLY A 424 -18.83 -4.11 11.06
C GLY A 424 -20.08 -4.98 10.90
N LEU A 425 -20.98 -4.60 9.99
CA LEU A 425 -22.22 -5.35 9.70
C LEU A 425 -21.95 -6.77 9.18
N PHE A 426 -20.74 -7.06 8.67
CA PHE A 426 -20.38 -8.42 8.28
C PHE A 426 -20.39 -9.43 9.43
N GLN A 427 -20.40 -9.01 10.70
CA GLN A 427 -20.65 -9.92 11.82
C GLN A 427 -22.01 -10.62 11.68
N ASN A 428 -22.99 -9.99 11.05
CA ASN A 428 -24.32 -10.55 10.82
C ASN A 428 -24.33 -11.70 9.82
N THR A 429 -23.25 -11.94 9.05
CA THR A 429 -23.15 -13.13 8.18
C THR A 429 -23.24 -14.43 8.96
N GLN A 430 -22.98 -14.41 10.26
CA GLN A 430 -23.19 -15.56 11.13
C GLN A 430 -24.69 -16.00 11.13
N GLN A 431 -25.62 -15.06 11.05
CA GLN A 431 -27.06 -15.36 10.96
C GLN A 431 -27.43 -15.99 9.61
N LEU A 432 -26.64 -15.70 8.58
CA LEU A 432 -26.82 -16.23 7.21
C LEU A 432 -26.09 -17.56 6.99
N ALA A 433 -25.31 -18.04 7.97
CA ALA A 433 -24.43 -19.20 7.78
C ALA A 433 -25.17 -20.48 7.36
N GLN A 434 -26.43 -20.65 7.78
CA GLN A 434 -27.27 -21.79 7.40
C GLN A 434 -28.33 -21.46 6.34
N ASN A 435 -28.36 -20.21 5.85
CA ASN A 435 -29.30 -19.79 4.82
C ASN A 435 -28.86 -20.35 3.46
N GLN A 436 -29.63 -21.28 2.89
CA GLN A 436 -29.28 -21.96 1.63
C GLN A 436 -29.23 -21.00 0.43
N VAL A 437 -30.09 -19.96 0.43
CA VAL A 437 -30.09 -18.94 -0.65
C VAL A 437 -28.80 -18.12 -0.60
N PHE A 438 -28.34 -17.72 0.59
CA PHE A 438 -27.08 -17.02 0.77
C PHE A 438 -25.89 -17.90 0.35
N ARG A 439 -25.85 -19.14 0.80
CA ARG A 439 -24.79 -20.10 0.50
C ARG A 439 -24.69 -20.37 -0.99
N SER A 440 -25.83 -20.59 -1.67
CA SER A 440 -25.85 -20.79 -3.13
C SER A 440 -25.35 -19.54 -3.86
N ALA A 441 -25.87 -18.37 -3.52
CA ALA A 441 -25.45 -17.12 -4.16
C ALA A 441 -23.94 -16.84 -3.95
N LEU A 442 -23.40 -17.13 -2.77
CA LEU A 442 -21.97 -16.97 -2.49
C LEU A 442 -21.12 -17.96 -3.30
N LYS A 443 -21.58 -19.20 -3.46
CA LYS A 443 -20.93 -20.22 -4.31
C LYS A 443 -20.92 -19.80 -5.77
N ASP A 444 -22.05 -19.30 -6.28
CA ASP A 444 -22.17 -18.84 -7.67
C ASP A 444 -21.28 -17.63 -7.94
N ALA A 445 -21.24 -16.65 -7.02
CA ALA A 445 -20.31 -15.51 -7.09
C ALA A 445 -18.85 -15.96 -7.08
N TRP A 446 -18.51 -16.98 -6.30
CA TRP A 446 -17.15 -17.54 -6.32
C TRP A 446 -16.76 -18.11 -7.66
N LYS A 447 -17.68 -18.89 -8.30
CA LYS A 447 -17.46 -19.40 -9.65
C LYS A 447 -17.29 -18.28 -10.67
N GLU A 448 -18.15 -17.26 -10.60
CA GLU A 448 -18.08 -16.09 -11.46
C GLU A 448 -16.71 -15.40 -11.36
N ASP A 449 -16.22 -15.16 -10.14
CA ASP A 449 -14.91 -14.56 -9.90
C ASP A 449 -13.76 -15.45 -10.42
N THR A 450 -13.89 -16.78 -10.32
CA THR A 450 -12.86 -17.70 -10.84
C THR A 450 -12.80 -17.66 -12.36
N HIS A 451 -13.95 -17.63 -13.04
CA HIS A 451 -14.02 -17.46 -14.49
C HIS A 451 -13.43 -16.10 -14.91
N ALA A 452 -13.87 -15.03 -14.24
CA ALA A 452 -13.39 -13.68 -14.52
C ALA A 452 -11.87 -13.56 -14.35
N LEU A 453 -11.28 -14.21 -13.32
CA LEU A 453 -9.83 -14.27 -13.14
C LEU A 453 -9.14 -14.92 -14.36
N PHE A 454 -9.62 -16.07 -14.81
CA PHE A 454 -8.99 -16.79 -15.94
C PHE A 454 -9.11 -16.01 -17.24
N ASP A 455 -10.27 -15.42 -17.51
CA ASP A 455 -10.50 -14.58 -18.70
C ASP A 455 -9.64 -13.31 -18.66
N PHE A 456 -9.54 -12.65 -17.49
CA PHE A 456 -8.70 -11.47 -17.32
C PHE A 456 -7.21 -11.79 -17.57
N VAL A 457 -6.71 -12.86 -16.98
CA VAL A 457 -5.30 -13.27 -17.15
C VAL A 457 -5.02 -13.64 -18.61
N ASN A 458 -5.93 -14.36 -19.25
CA ASN A 458 -5.80 -14.72 -20.66
C ASN A 458 -5.76 -13.48 -21.57
N SER A 459 -6.64 -12.51 -21.34
CA SER A 459 -6.68 -11.26 -22.12
C SER A 459 -5.42 -10.43 -21.90
N MET A 460 -4.99 -10.26 -20.65
CA MET A 460 -3.78 -9.54 -20.28
C MET A 460 -2.53 -10.14 -20.92
N LEU A 461 -2.40 -11.47 -20.92
CA LEU A 461 -1.24 -12.15 -21.51
C LEU A 461 -1.22 -12.04 -23.03
N LYS A 462 -2.37 -12.09 -23.71
CA LYS A 462 -2.48 -11.88 -25.14
C LYS A 462 -2.07 -10.46 -25.55
N GLU A 463 -2.55 -9.46 -24.81
CA GLU A 463 -2.19 -8.06 -25.04
C GLU A 463 -0.68 -7.84 -24.83
N HIS A 464 -0.14 -8.35 -23.74
CA HIS A 464 1.28 -8.25 -23.42
C HIS A 464 2.17 -8.93 -24.47
N ARG A 465 1.76 -10.11 -24.96
CA ARG A 465 2.44 -10.78 -26.05
C ARG A 465 2.43 -9.95 -27.32
N SER A 466 1.29 -9.35 -27.68
CA SER A 466 1.20 -8.50 -28.87
C SER A 466 2.15 -7.30 -28.79
N GLN A 467 2.18 -6.61 -27.65
CA GLN A 467 3.11 -5.50 -27.42
C GLN A 467 4.58 -5.94 -27.53
N MET A 468 4.90 -7.15 -27.07
CA MET A 468 6.27 -7.68 -27.15
C MET A 468 6.67 -8.04 -28.58
N ILE A 469 5.77 -8.60 -29.40
CA ILE A 469 6.02 -8.88 -30.82
C ILE A 469 6.32 -7.60 -31.59
N GLU A 470 5.68 -6.49 -31.24
CA GLU A 470 5.93 -5.18 -31.86
C GLU A 470 7.26 -4.57 -31.45
N THR A 471 7.77 -4.87 -30.26
CA THR A 471 8.95 -4.23 -29.69
C THR A 471 10.21 -5.10 -29.71
N TRP A 472 10.08 -6.41 -29.86
CA TRP A 472 11.20 -7.37 -29.80
C TRP A 472 11.32 -8.16 -31.10
N ILE A 473 12.57 -8.32 -31.58
CA ILE A 473 12.85 -9.10 -32.78
C ILE A 473 12.58 -10.59 -32.55
N ASP A 474 12.79 -11.08 -31.33
CA ASP A 474 12.55 -12.46 -30.91
C ASP A 474 11.87 -12.48 -29.53
N PRO A 475 10.52 -12.43 -29.46
CA PRO A 475 9.81 -12.38 -28.19
C PRO A 475 9.96 -13.71 -27.44
N PRO A 476 10.10 -13.68 -26.10
CA PRO A 476 10.23 -14.89 -25.29
C PRO A 476 9.08 -15.88 -25.48
N ASN A 477 9.40 -17.13 -25.81
CA ASN A 477 8.42 -18.21 -26.03
C ASN A 477 7.54 -18.49 -24.81
N TYR A 478 7.97 -18.08 -23.61
CA TYR A 478 7.25 -18.28 -22.36
C TYR A 478 5.78 -17.84 -22.42
N TYR A 479 5.50 -16.67 -23.02
CA TYR A 479 4.13 -16.14 -23.09
C TYR A 479 3.18 -16.98 -23.95
N SER A 480 3.67 -17.57 -25.01
CA SER A 480 2.86 -18.47 -25.86
C SER A 480 2.46 -19.73 -25.10
N SER A 481 3.42 -20.37 -24.45
CA SER A 481 3.17 -21.53 -23.61
C SER A 481 2.22 -21.20 -22.44
N LEU A 482 2.42 -20.06 -21.80
CA LEU A 482 1.58 -19.61 -20.67
C LEU A 482 0.12 -19.37 -21.10
N ILE A 483 -0.12 -18.75 -22.27
CA ILE A 483 -1.47 -18.55 -22.81
C ILE A 483 -2.14 -19.90 -23.08
N ASP A 484 -1.41 -20.86 -23.64
CA ASP A 484 -1.93 -22.20 -23.89
C ASP A 484 -2.33 -22.94 -22.60
N HIS A 485 -1.57 -22.74 -21.53
CA HIS A 485 -1.90 -23.29 -20.21
C HIS A 485 -3.12 -22.60 -19.58
N ILE A 486 -3.18 -21.28 -19.60
CA ILE A 486 -4.29 -20.51 -19.02
C ILE A 486 -5.61 -20.80 -19.73
N THR A 487 -5.62 -20.91 -21.06
CA THR A 487 -6.85 -21.21 -21.82
C THR A 487 -7.42 -22.61 -21.53
N LYS A 488 -6.61 -23.50 -20.97
CA LYS A 488 -7.01 -24.85 -20.57
C LYS A 488 -7.40 -24.95 -19.09
N LEU A 489 -7.25 -23.87 -18.31
CA LEU A 489 -7.63 -23.91 -16.89
C LEU A 489 -9.14 -24.13 -16.74
N ASN A 490 -9.45 -25.06 -15.87
CA ASN A 490 -10.82 -25.38 -15.51
C ASN A 490 -11.14 -24.75 -14.15
N PRO A 491 -12.18 -23.90 -14.02
CA PRO A 491 -12.57 -23.27 -12.77
C PRO A 491 -13.02 -24.25 -11.67
N GLU A 492 -13.33 -25.50 -12.02
CA GLU A 492 -13.65 -26.55 -11.06
C GLU A 492 -12.40 -27.19 -10.42
N ILE A 493 -11.19 -26.85 -10.90
CA ILE A 493 -9.93 -27.33 -10.30
C ILE A 493 -9.54 -26.42 -9.12
N PHE A 494 -9.21 -27.05 -7.99
CA PHE A 494 -8.74 -26.34 -6.83
C PHE A 494 -7.54 -25.45 -7.16
N THR A 495 -7.66 -24.16 -6.89
CA THR A 495 -6.68 -23.16 -7.29
C THR A 495 -6.15 -22.42 -6.07
N ILE A 496 -4.84 -22.46 -5.86
CA ILE A 496 -4.10 -21.73 -4.82
C ILE A 496 -3.46 -20.50 -5.45
N GLY A 497 -3.68 -19.32 -4.86
CA GLY A 497 -3.04 -18.07 -5.26
C GLY A 497 -1.89 -17.68 -4.35
N PHE A 498 -0.80 -17.22 -4.94
CA PHE A 498 0.33 -16.60 -4.25
C PHE A 498 0.78 -15.37 -5.05
N ALA A 499 0.60 -14.17 -4.50
CA ALA A 499 1.04 -12.96 -5.18
C ALA A 499 1.58 -11.92 -4.22
N ARG A 500 2.87 -11.58 -4.40
CA ARG A 500 3.58 -10.63 -3.55
C ARG A 500 4.96 -10.27 -4.14
N ARG A 501 5.62 -9.26 -3.56
CA ARG A 501 7.01 -8.97 -3.91
C ARG A 501 7.90 -10.19 -3.60
N PHE A 502 8.71 -10.59 -4.57
CA PHE A 502 9.69 -11.66 -4.38
C PHE A 502 10.89 -11.11 -3.61
N SER A 503 11.05 -11.58 -2.39
CA SER A 503 12.22 -11.40 -1.53
C SER A 503 12.44 -12.69 -0.76
N THR A 504 13.66 -12.98 -0.36
CA THR A 504 14.04 -14.29 0.20
C THR A 504 13.21 -14.70 1.42
N TYR A 505 12.89 -13.76 2.33
CA TYR A 505 12.10 -14.08 3.52
C TYR A 505 10.63 -14.44 3.22
N LYS A 506 10.13 -14.13 2.02
CA LYS A 506 8.79 -14.51 1.57
C LYS A 506 8.70 -15.98 1.15
N ARG A 507 9.84 -16.59 0.89
CA ARG A 507 10.01 -18.03 0.60
C ARG A 507 9.02 -18.56 -0.44
N ALA A 508 8.86 -17.85 -1.56
CA ALA A 508 7.88 -18.20 -2.60
C ALA A 508 8.03 -19.64 -3.13
N ASP A 509 9.21 -20.21 -3.04
CA ASP A 509 9.57 -21.57 -3.46
C ASP A 509 9.40 -22.63 -2.36
N LEU A 510 8.97 -22.28 -1.14
CA LEU A 510 8.88 -23.19 0.00
C LEU A 510 8.08 -24.47 -0.30
N ILE A 511 6.90 -24.35 -0.89
CA ILE A 511 6.03 -25.48 -1.16
C ILE A 511 6.50 -26.37 -2.32
N PHE A 512 7.54 -25.96 -3.05
CA PHE A 512 8.20 -26.71 -4.12
C PHE A 512 9.55 -27.28 -3.69
N TYR A 513 9.85 -27.30 -2.39
CA TYR A 513 11.08 -27.87 -1.83
C TYR A 513 11.28 -29.32 -2.25
N ASP A 514 10.19 -30.10 -2.27
CA ASP A 514 10.16 -31.45 -2.80
C ASP A 514 9.00 -31.61 -3.78
N ILE A 515 9.32 -31.52 -5.07
CA ILE A 515 8.34 -31.60 -6.16
C ILE A 515 7.75 -33.01 -6.28
N ASP A 516 8.52 -34.03 -5.94
CA ASP A 516 8.06 -35.44 -6.05
C ASP A 516 6.95 -35.69 -5.04
N ILE A 517 7.12 -35.28 -3.78
CA ILE A 517 6.06 -35.38 -2.77
C ILE A 517 4.82 -34.58 -3.19
N LEU A 518 5.00 -33.38 -3.71
CA LEU A 518 3.87 -32.55 -4.16
C LEU A 518 3.11 -33.19 -5.33
N ALA A 519 3.82 -33.77 -6.29
CA ALA A 519 3.23 -34.50 -7.41
C ALA A 519 2.49 -35.76 -6.94
N ASP A 520 3.10 -36.52 -6.04
CA ASP A 520 2.52 -37.77 -5.49
C ASP A 520 1.21 -37.51 -4.73
N ILE A 521 1.11 -36.40 -3.98
CA ILE A 521 -0.15 -35.99 -3.33
C ILE A 521 -1.29 -35.85 -4.33
N CYS A 522 -1.03 -35.24 -5.49
CA CYS A 522 -2.03 -35.05 -6.53
C CYS A 522 -2.38 -36.37 -7.23
N VAL A 523 -1.37 -37.17 -7.56
CA VAL A 523 -1.53 -38.45 -8.30
C VAL A 523 -2.24 -39.51 -7.46
N ALA A 524 -1.86 -39.67 -6.18
CA ALA A 524 -2.40 -40.71 -5.30
C ALA A 524 -3.91 -40.65 -5.13
N ASN A 525 -4.51 -39.47 -5.21
CA ASN A 525 -5.93 -39.26 -5.04
C ASN A 525 -6.67 -38.81 -6.32
N ASN A 526 -5.94 -38.62 -7.42
CA ASN A 526 -6.44 -37.99 -8.65
C ASN A 526 -7.10 -36.63 -8.39
N TRP A 527 -6.44 -35.78 -7.59
CA TRP A 527 -6.91 -34.44 -7.23
C TRP A 527 -6.06 -33.38 -7.94
N PRO A 528 -6.58 -32.74 -8.99
CA PRO A 528 -5.82 -31.70 -9.68
C PRO A 528 -5.72 -30.41 -8.86
N VAL A 529 -4.61 -29.66 -9.03
CA VAL A 529 -4.35 -28.39 -8.34
C VAL A 529 -3.71 -27.40 -9.30
N ASN A 530 -4.20 -26.15 -9.29
CA ASN A 530 -3.52 -25.02 -9.93
C ASN A 530 -2.82 -24.17 -8.86
N PHE A 531 -1.57 -23.85 -9.10
CA PHE A 531 -0.79 -22.86 -8.33
C PHE A 531 -0.60 -21.62 -9.20
N LEU A 532 -1.32 -20.55 -8.90
CA LEU A 532 -1.18 -19.26 -9.60
C LEU A 532 -0.25 -18.34 -8.81
N TYR A 533 0.92 -18.10 -9.38
CA TYR A 533 1.97 -17.28 -8.80
C TYR A 533 2.12 -15.98 -9.56
N ALA A 534 2.24 -14.85 -8.84
CA ALA A 534 2.51 -13.56 -9.43
C ALA A 534 3.39 -12.70 -8.51
N GLY A 535 4.11 -11.75 -9.07
CA GLY A 535 4.89 -10.81 -8.27
C GLY A 535 6.20 -10.42 -8.93
N LYS A 536 6.81 -9.37 -8.40
CA LYS A 536 8.03 -8.77 -8.92
C LYS A 536 9.13 -8.81 -7.87
N ALA A 537 10.37 -9.14 -8.26
CA ALA A 537 11.56 -8.86 -7.48
C ALA A 537 12.04 -7.44 -7.78
N HIS A 538 12.59 -6.73 -6.79
CA HIS A 538 13.19 -5.42 -7.08
C HIS A 538 14.32 -5.57 -8.13
N PRO A 539 14.49 -4.63 -9.06
CA PRO A 539 15.50 -4.76 -10.13
C PRO A 539 16.93 -5.02 -9.64
N ALA A 540 17.27 -4.60 -8.42
CA ALA A 540 18.56 -4.84 -7.79
C ALA A 540 18.56 -6.02 -6.79
N ASP A 541 17.44 -6.74 -6.63
CA ASP A 541 17.34 -7.90 -5.74
C ASP A 541 17.62 -9.19 -6.50
N GLU A 542 18.91 -9.49 -6.71
CA GLU A 542 19.33 -10.70 -7.42
C GLU A 542 18.88 -11.99 -6.73
N PRO A 543 18.92 -12.12 -5.38
CA PRO A 543 18.32 -13.27 -4.70
C PRO A 543 16.83 -13.45 -5.00
N GLY A 544 16.04 -12.37 -4.99
CA GLY A 544 14.63 -12.40 -5.34
C GLY A 544 14.37 -12.82 -6.79
N LYS A 545 15.18 -12.34 -7.74
CA LYS A 545 15.13 -12.78 -9.15
C LYS A 545 15.47 -14.27 -9.29
N THR A 546 16.44 -14.76 -8.52
CA THR A 546 16.82 -16.18 -8.49
C THR A 546 15.64 -17.06 -8.02
N VAL A 547 14.86 -16.62 -7.04
CA VAL A 547 13.65 -17.33 -6.62
C VAL A 547 12.62 -17.38 -7.76
N ILE A 548 12.41 -16.30 -8.50
CA ILE A 548 11.51 -16.31 -9.68
C ILE A 548 12.01 -17.32 -10.72
N LYS A 549 13.30 -17.29 -11.06
CA LYS A 549 13.89 -18.24 -12.03
C LYS A 549 13.70 -19.70 -11.59
N ARG A 550 13.83 -19.98 -10.29
CA ARG A 550 13.61 -21.31 -9.72
C ARG A 550 12.14 -21.73 -9.84
N ILE A 551 11.19 -20.85 -9.55
CA ILE A 551 9.75 -21.12 -9.74
C ILE A 551 9.44 -21.48 -11.20
N LEU A 552 10.03 -20.75 -12.15
CA LEU A 552 9.86 -21.03 -13.57
C LEU A 552 10.40 -22.40 -13.98
N SER A 553 11.54 -22.83 -13.42
CA SER A 553 12.10 -24.15 -13.71
C SER A 553 11.28 -25.32 -13.16
N TYR A 554 10.46 -25.10 -12.13
CA TYR A 554 9.60 -26.13 -11.56
C TYR A 554 8.32 -26.42 -12.36
N GLN A 555 7.91 -25.55 -13.28
CA GLN A 555 6.63 -25.64 -13.98
C GLN A 555 6.47 -26.95 -14.75
N GLU A 556 7.43 -27.25 -15.64
CA GLU A 556 7.39 -28.44 -16.49
C GLU A 556 7.62 -29.73 -15.70
N ASP A 557 8.55 -29.70 -14.75
CA ASP A 557 8.84 -30.85 -13.90
C ASP A 557 7.63 -31.26 -13.07
N LEU A 558 6.97 -30.31 -12.41
CA LEU A 558 5.77 -30.57 -11.62
C LEU A 558 4.62 -31.09 -12.49
N TYR A 559 4.39 -30.48 -13.65
CA TYR A 559 3.36 -30.94 -14.58
C TYR A 559 3.58 -32.37 -15.04
N THR A 560 4.82 -32.69 -15.44
CA THR A 560 5.20 -34.01 -15.93
C THR A 560 5.09 -35.08 -14.83
N LYS A 561 5.68 -34.81 -13.66
CA LYS A 561 5.68 -35.74 -12.51
C LYS A 561 4.26 -35.99 -11.97
N SER A 562 3.43 -34.97 -11.94
CA SER A 562 2.03 -35.07 -11.53
C SER A 562 1.10 -35.62 -12.61
N LYS A 563 1.61 -36.01 -13.78
CA LYS A 563 0.81 -36.47 -14.93
C LYS A 563 -0.26 -35.45 -15.36
N GLY A 564 0.06 -34.16 -15.27
CA GLY A 564 -0.81 -33.05 -15.61
C GLY A 564 -1.83 -32.67 -14.54
N LEU A 565 -1.75 -33.27 -13.34
CA LEU A 565 -2.67 -32.94 -12.24
C LEU A 565 -2.26 -31.70 -11.44
N ALA A 566 -0.98 -31.31 -11.44
CA ALA A 566 -0.51 -30.10 -10.78
C ALA A 566 0.02 -29.11 -11.81
N ASN A 567 -0.60 -27.94 -11.89
CA ASN A 567 -0.19 -26.84 -12.77
C ASN A 567 0.38 -25.70 -11.96
N LEU A 568 1.65 -25.36 -12.16
CA LEU A 568 2.28 -24.18 -11.63
C LEU A 568 2.34 -23.12 -12.73
N ILE A 569 1.74 -21.95 -12.51
CA ILE A 569 1.63 -20.87 -13.49
C ILE A 569 2.15 -19.60 -12.86
N PHE A 570 3.22 -19.04 -13.41
CA PHE A 570 3.74 -17.73 -13.02
C PHE A 570 3.18 -16.66 -13.96
N ILE A 571 2.38 -15.75 -13.41
CA ILE A 571 1.73 -14.65 -14.14
C ILE A 571 2.62 -13.41 -14.01
N PRO A 572 3.18 -12.88 -15.11
CA PRO A 572 4.06 -11.73 -15.06
C PRO A 572 3.32 -10.42 -14.82
N ASN A 573 4.08 -9.39 -14.55
CA ASN A 573 3.65 -8.00 -14.46
C ASN A 573 2.57 -7.72 -13.40
N TYR A 574 2.66 -8.39 -12.24
CA TYR A 574 1.74 -8.22 -11.12
C TYR A 574 1.50 -6.75 -10.76
N ASP A 575 0.24 -6.38 -10.68
CA ASP A 575 -0.26 -5.05 -10.32
C ASP A 575 -1.57 -5.12 -9.49
N MET A 576 -2.21 -3.98 -9.24
CA MET A 576 -3.44 -3.93 -8.45
C MET A 576 -4.63 -4.60 -9.14
N SER A 577 -4.74 -4.49 -10.46
CA SER A 577 -5.83 -5.10 -11.23
C SER A 577 -5.76 -6.61 -11.17
N LEU A 578 -4.58 -7.19 -11.44
CA LEU A 578 -4.36 -8.63 -11.28
C LEU A 578 -4.53 -9.08 -9.82
N ALA A 579 -4.09 -8.24 -8.86
CA ALA A 579 -4.27 -8.52 -7.44
C ALA A 579 -5.75 -8.68 -7.07
N LYS A 580 -6.62 -7.76 -7.53
CA LYS A 580 -8.07 -7.81 -7.26
C LYS A 580 -8.69 -9.09 -7.79
N MET A 581 -8.34 -9.48 -9.01
CA MET A 581 -8.84 -10.71 -9.62
C MET A 581 -8.37 -11.97 -8.88
N LEU A 582 -7.07 -12.02 -8.52
CA LEU A 582 -6.51 -13.16 -7.80
C LEU A 582 -7.14 -13.35 -6.41
N VAL A 583 -7.25 -12.30 -5.60
CA VAL A 583 -7.78 -12.42 -4.23
C VAL A 583 -9.26 -12.77 -4.16
N ALA A 584 -9.99 -12.60 -5.26
CA ALA A 584 -11.40 -12.99 -5.38
C ALA A 584 -11.57 -14.35 -6.05
N GLY A 585 -10.78 -14.64 -7.09
CA GLY A 585 -11.03 -15.77 -7.99
C GLY A 585 -10.35 -17.10 -7.61
N VAL A 586 -9.38 -17.12 -6.68
CA VAL A 586 -8.76 -18.37 -6.24
C VAL A 586 -9.56 -19.05 -5.13
N HIS A 587 -9.30 -20.34 -4.89
CA HIS A 587 -9.98 -21.12 -3.84
C HIS A 587 -9.29 -21.03 -2.49
N ALA A 588 -7.98 -20.78 -2.46
CA ALA A 588 -7.22 -20.55 -1.25
C ALA A 588 -6.05 -19.57 -1.51
N TRP A 589 -5.67 -18.82 -0.49
CA TRP A 589 -4.59 -17.84 -0.55
C TRP A 589 -3.39 -18.30 0.26
N LEU A 590 -2.23 -18.44 -0.36
CA LEU A 590 -1.01 -18.94 0.27
C LEU A 590 -0.13 -17.81 0.82
N ASN A 591 0.32 -17.94 2.07
CA ASN A 591 1.36 -17.10 2.68
C ASN A 591 2.33 -17.97 3.47
N ASN A 592 3.61 -17.92 3.10
CA ASN A 592 4.66 -18.75 3.67
C ASN A 592 5.93 -17.98 4.07
N PRO A 593 5.79 -16.82 4.76
CA PRO A 593 6.96 -16.03 5.16
C PRO A 593 7.83 -16.78 6.17
N LYS A 594 9.09 -16.36 6.27
CA LYS A 594 9.99 -16.78 7.37
C LYS A 594 9.55 -16.04 8.64
N ARG A 595 8.97 -16.73 9.59
CA ARG A 595 8.54 -16.16 10.86
C ARG A 595 9.72 -15.67 11.70
N PRO A 596 9.68 -14.52 12.38
CA PRO A 596 8.59 -13.52 12.45
C PRO A 596 8.82 -12.30 11.54
N LEU A 597 9.25 -12.50 10.31
CA LEU A 597 9.67 -11.42 9.40
C LEU A 597 8.53 -10.80 8.57
N GLU A 598 7.29 -11.28 8.73
CA GLU A 598 6.12 -10.62 8.16
C GLU A 598 5.54 -9.62 9.16
N ALA A 599 5.72 -8.33 8.92
CA ALA A 599 5.20 -7.31 9.84
C ALA A 599 3.68 -7.37 10.00
N SER A 600 2.97 -7.51 8.90
CA SER A 600 1.52 -7.70 8.87
C SER A 600 1.11 -8.58 7.70
N GLY A 601 1.47 -8.19 6.47
CA GLY A 601 0.85 -8.71 5.25
C GLY A 601 -0.56 -8.15 5.08
N THR A 602 -0.96 -7.88 3.85
CA THR A 602 -2.31 -7.38 3.53
C THR A 602 -2.99 -8.20 2.43
N SER A 603 -2.23 -9.00 1.66
CA SER A 603 -2.80 -9.80 0.56
C SER A 603 -3.79 -10.86 1.07
N GLY A 604 -3.46 -11.54 2.18
CA GLY A 604 -4.37 -12.49 2.81
C GLY A 604 -5.62 -11.84 3.40
N MET A 605 -5.54 -10.59 3.88
CA MET A 605 -6.72 -9.81 4.30
C MET A 605 -7.64 -9.54 3.11
N LYS A 606 -7.08 -9.17 1.93
CA LYS A 606 -7.84 -8.94 0.70
C LYS A 606 -8.58 -10.20 0.24
N ALA A 607 -7.93 -11.35 0.33
CA ALA A 607 -8.56 -12.65 0.07
C ALA A 607 -9.71 -12.93 1.06
N ALA A 608 -9.49 -12.67 2.35
CA ALA A 608 -10.51 -12.83 3.39
C ALA A 608 -11.73 -11.91 3.20
N MET A 609 -11.56 -10.69 2.62
CA MET A 609 -12.68 -9.81 2.23
C MET A 609 -13.63 -10.47 1.22
N ASN A 610 -13.11 -11.39 0.42
CA ASN A 610 -13.87 -12.17 -0.54
C ASN A 610 -14.31 -13.55 0.00
N GLY A 611 -14.10 -13.81 1.28
CA GLY A 611 -14.38 -15.13 1.86
C GLY A 611 -13.36 -16.21 1.45
N VAL A 612 -12.28 -15.88 0.75
CA VAL A 612 -11.24 -16.83 0.37
C VAL A 612 -10.38 -17.20 1.57
N PRO A 613 -10.35 -18.50 1.98
CA PRO A 613 -9.59 -18.94 3.14
C PRO A 613 -8.08 -18.86 2.88
N ASN A 614 -7.32 -18.54 3.93
CA ASN A 614 -5.87 -18.51 3.88
C ASN A 614 -5.27 -19.88 4.24
N ILE A 615 -4.20 -20.27 3.54
CA ILE A 615 -3.25 -21.31 3.92
C ILE A 615 -1.97 -20.57 4.29
N SER A 616 -1.65 -20.45 5.59
CA SER A 616 -0.59 -19.53 5.99
C SER A 616 0.22 -20.04 7.18
N ILE A 617 1.49 -19.68 7.18
CA ILE A 617 2.33 -19.70 8.38
C ILE A 617 1.79 -18.67 9.37
N MET A 618 1.89 -18.97 10.67
CA MET A 618 1.42 -18.13 11.77
C MET A 618 2.34 -16.92 11.98
N ASP A 619 2.24 -15.94 11.07
CA ASP A 619 3.02 -14.71 11.06
C ASP A 619 2.17 -13.51 10.66
N GLY A 620 2.61 -12.30 11.01
CA GLY A 620 1.92 -11.07 10.72
C GLY A 620 0.46 -11.05 11.21
N TRP A 621 -0.47 -10.60 10.36
CA TRP A 621 -1.89 -10.49 10.68
C TRP A 621 -2.57 -11.85 10.91
N TRP A 622 -2.03 -12.95 10.34
CA TRP A 622 -2.68 -14.25 10.44
C TRP A 622 -2.69 -14.80 11.87
N VAL A 623 -1.76 -14.36 12.73
CA VAL A 623 -1.80 -14.66 14.17
C VAL A 623 -3.09 -14.17 14.82
N GLU A 624 -3.66 -13.08 14.29
CA GLU A 624 -4.90 -12.47 14.76
C GLU A 624 -6.13 -12.94 13.95
N GLY A 625 -5.95 -13.24 12.65
CA GLY A 625 -7.03 -13.63 11.72
C GLY A 625 -7.33 -15.13 11.66
N TYR A 626 -6.50 -16.00 12.29
CA TYR A 626 -6.72 -17.42 12.36
C TYR A 626 -7.62 -17.81 13.53
N HIS A 627 -8.86 -18.13 13.27
CA HIS A 627 -9.85 -18.47 14.29
C HIS A 627 -10.02 -20.00 14.44
N GLY A 628 -8.95 -20.69 14.86
CA GLY A 628 -9.01 -22.12 15.19
C GLY A 628 -9.43 -23.01 14.00
N GLY A 629 -8.92 -22.74 12.80
CA GLY A 629 -9.24 -23.49 11.59
C GLY A 629 -10.55 -23.07 10.89
N LYS A 630 -11.33 -22.14 11.47
CA LYS A 630 -12.61 -21.72 10.91
C LYS A 630 -12.47 -20.71 9.76
N THR A 631 -11.37 -19.97 9.68
CA THR A 631 -11.11 -18.95 8.64
C THR A 631 -10.09 -19.38 7.59
N GLY A 632 -9.50 -20.56 7.77
CA GLY A 632 -8.46 -21.11 6.89
C GLY A 632 -7.60 -22.15 7.61
N TRP A 633 -6.40 -22.34 7.13
CA TRP A 633 -5.48 -23.36 7.65
C TRP A 633 -4.15 -22.74 8.03
N LYS A 634 -3.54 -23.27 9.06
CA LYS A 634 -2.18 -22.94 9.47
C LYS A 634 -1.24 -24.10 9.16
N PHE A 635 0.00 -23.78 8.87
CA PHE A 635 1.08 -24.76 8.73
C PHE A 635 2.42 -24.14 9.17
N GLY A 636 3.45 -24.97 9.24
CA GLY A 636 4.80 -24.55 9.58
C GLY A 636 5.02 -24.39 11.10
N HIS A 637 6.19 -23.90 11.42
CA HIS A 637 6.65 -23.74 12.78
C HIS A 637 5.94 -22.58 13.51
N GLU A 638 5.49 -22.82 14.74
CA GLU A 638 4.75 -21.82 15.54
C GLU A 638 5.58 -21.25 16.71
N GLY A 639 6.69 -21.86 17.04
CA GLY A 639 7.55 -21.44 18.15
C GLY A 639 8.28 -20.11 17.91
N PRO A 640 8.86 -19.51 18.95
CA PRO A 640 9.72 -18.35 18.80
C PRO A 640 10.97 -18.72 18.00
N VAL A 641 11.30 -17.92 16.99
CA VAL A 641 12.52 -18.06 16.20
C VAL A 641 13.44 -16.87 16.50
N ASP A 642 14.62 -17.15 17.04
CA ASP A 642 15.67 -16.14 17.16
C ASP A 642 16.40 -15.99 15.82
N THR A 643 15.94 -15.02 15.04
CA THR A 643 16.49 -14.75 13.71
C THR A 643 17.87 -14.10 13.73
N ALA A 644 18.32 -13.58 14.88
CA ALA A 644 19.62 -12.91 15.01
C ALA A 644 20.78 -13.92 15.12
N ASN A 645 20.50 -15.12 15.68
CA ASN A 645 21.50 -16.15 15.95
C ASN A 645 21.19 -17.48 15.25
N LEU A 646 20.46 -17.43 14.14
CA LEU A 646 20.11 -18.63 13.39
C LEU A 646 21.31 -19.13 12.58
N SER A 647 21.79 -20.34 12.84
CA SER A 647 22.78 -20.99 11.98
C SER A 647 22.13 -21.44 10.66
N GLU A 648 22.91 -21.49 9.59
CA GLU A 648 22.45 -21.92 8.26
C GLU A 648 21.79 -23.31 8.31
N SER A 649 22.39 -24.25 9.02
CA SER A 649 21.82 -25.60 9.19
C SER A 649 20.47 -25.61 9.91
N LYS A 650 20.28 -24.74 10.90
CA LYS A 650 19.00 -24.62 11.61
C LYS A 650 17.96 -23.90 10.75
N GLU A 651 18.37 -22.95 9.92
CA GLU A 651 17.49 -22.30 8.96
C GLU A 651 16.97 -23.31 7.93
N GLU A 652 17.85 -24.16 7.39
CA GLU A 652 17.46 -25.20 6.44
C GLU A 652 16.55 -26.25 7.08
N MET A 653 16.82 -26.65 8.31
CA MET A 653 15.94 -27.55 9.06
C MET A 653 14.54 -26.97 9.21
N LEU A 654 14.41 -25.70 9.63
CA LEU A 654 13.12 -25.03 9.75
C LEU A 654 12.41 -24.87 8.39
N TYR A 655 13.17 -24.62 7.32
CA TYR A 655 12.63 -24.54 5.98
C TYR A 655 12.01 -25.88 5.56
N LYS A 656 12.72 -26.98 5.80
CA LYS A 656 12.22 -28.33 5.52
C LYS A 656 11.01 -28.68 6.38
N GLU A 657 11.03 -28.40 7.69
CA GLU A 657 9.91 -28.64 8.60
C GLU A 657 8.64 -27.90 8.15
N ASP A 658 8.76 -26.66 7.73
CA ASP A 658 7.65 -25.86 7.22
C ASP A 658 7.09 -26.46 5.92
N SER A 659 7.97 -26.90 5.00
CA SER A 659 7.58 -27.57 3.75
C SER A 659 6.87 -28.91 4.04
N ASP A 660 7.43 -29.75 4.90
CA ASP A 660 6.83 -31.02 5.31
C ASP A 660 5.45 -30.80 5.98
N SER A 661 5.31 -29.70 6.75
CA SER A 661 4.03 -29.33 7.35
C SER A 661 2.97 -28.98 6.30
N PHE A 662 3.37 -28.29 5.21
CA PHE A 662 2.48 -28.03 4.08
C PHE A 662 2.06 -29.32 3.37
N TYR A 663 2.99 -30.25 3.14
CA TYR A 663 2.67 -31.52 2.48
C TYR A 663 1.74 -32.40 3.31
N ARG A 664 1.81 -32.35 4.64
CA ARG A 664 0.81 -33.00 5.51
C ARG A 664 -0.56 -32.33 5.47
N LEU A 665 -0.60 -31.01 5.29
CA LEU A 665 -1.83 -30.23 5.27
C LEU A 665 -2.57 -30.36 3.93
N LEU A 666 -1.85 -30.29 2.79
CA LEU A 666 -2.45 -30.20 1.47
C LEU A 666 -3.46 -31.31 1.16
N PRO A 667 -3.21 -32.59 1.47
CA PRO A 667 -4.21 -33.66 1.27
C PRO A 667 -5.52 -33.44 2.02
N LEU A 668 -5.47 -32.82 3.22
CA LEU A 668 -6.67 -32.53 4.01
C LEU A 668 -7.49 -31.40 3.35
N VAL A 669 -6.81 -30.37 2.84
CA VAL A 669 -7.45 -29.27 2.12
C VAL A 669 -8.10 -29.78 0.82
N LEU A 670 -7.40 -30.59 0.04
CA LEU A 670 -7.91 -31.17 -1.20
C LEU A 670 -9.08 -32.13 -0.95
N LYS A 671 -9.02 -32.88 0.15
CA LYS A 671 -10.14 -33.73 0.58
C LYS A 671 -11.39 -32.90 0.86
N ASP A 672 -11.27 -31.80 1.61
CA ASP A 672 -12.36 -30.87 1.90
C ASP A 672 -12.97 -30.30 0.60
N TYR A 673 -12.17 -30.10 -0.45
CA TYR A 673 -12.64 -29.59 -1.73
C TYR A 673 -13.29 -30.67 -2.61
N TYR A 674 -12.62 -31.80 -2.83
CA TYR A 674 -13.02 -32.80 -3.83
C TYR A 674 -14.03 -33.82 -3.33
N GLN A 675 -14.02 -34.13 -2.02
CA GLN A 675 -14.98 -35.09 -1.47
C GLN A 675 -16.29 -34.45 -1.00
N ASP A 676 -16.28 -33.15 -0.66
CA ASP A 676 -17.48 -32.41 -0.34
C ASP A 676 -18.16 -31.88 -1.61
N LYS A 677 -19.06 -32.69 -2.19
CA LYS A 677 -19.83 -32.31 -3.40
C LYS A 677 -20.67 -31.04 -3.23
N THR A 678 -20.92 -30.59 -1.99
CA THR A 678 -21.72 -29.41 -1.68
C THR A 678 -20.88 -28.14 -1.56
N PHE A 679 -19.54 -28.27 -1.54
CA PHE A 679 -18.62 -27.17 -1.29
C PHE A 679 -18.81 -26.51 0.10
N SER A 680 -19.48 -27.23 1.04
CA SER A 680 -19.88 -26.67 2.33
C SER A 680 -18.70 -26.30 3.22
N ALA A 681 -17.64 -27.12 3.26
CA ALA A 681 -16.45 -26.88 4.07
C ALA A 681 -15.75 -25.56 3.69
N PHE A 682 -15.69 -25.23 2.39
CA PHE A 682 -15.14 -23.99 1.89
C PHE A 682 -16.07 -22.79 2.14
N LEU A 683 -17.36 -22.96 1.90
CA LEU A 683 -18.37 -21.92 2.20
C LEU A 683 -18.39 -21.58 3.69
N ASP A 684 -18.29 -22.57 4.57
CA ASP A 684 -18.23 -22.31 6.02
C ASP A 684 -17.02 -21.47 6.40
N LYS A 685 -15.82 -21.78 5.85
CA LYS A 685 -14.62 -20.97 6.06
C LYS A 685 -14.78 -19.58 5.43
N GLY A 686 -15.40 -19.49 4.25
CA GLY A 686 -15.70 -18.22 3.58
C GLY A 686 -16.59 -17.33 4.42
N ILE A 687 -17.73 -17.84 4.89
CA ILE A 687 -18.68 -17.11 5.74
C ILE A 687 -18.01 -16.69 7.06
N MET A 688 -17.16 -17.55 7.64
CA MET A 688 -16.42 -17.19 8.84
C MET A 688 -15.36 -16.11 8.60
N ASN A 689 -14.72 -16.07 7.42
CA ASN A 689 -13.86 -14.96 7.04
C ASN A 689 -14.65 -13.65 6.93
N LEU A 690 -15.80 -13.68 6.27
CA LEU A 690 -16.67 -12.51 6.18
C LEU A 690 -17.08 -12.03 7.58
N CYS A 691 -17.51 -12.96 8.44
CA CYS A 691 -18.02 -12.66 9.79
C CYS A 691 -16.94 -12.13 10.74
N LYS A 692 -15.73 -12.74 10.74
CA LYS A 692 -14.69 -12.48 11.75
C LYS A 692 -13.61 -11.53 11.27
N ASN A 693 -13.23 -11.62 9.99
CA ASN A 693 -12.06 -10.90 9.49
C ASN A 693 -12.41 -9.56 8.86
N ILE A 694 -13.55 -9.41 8.15
CA ILE A 694 -13.92 -8.12 7.56
C ILE A 694 -14.10 -7.04 8.63
N PRO A 695 -14.85 -7.25 9.72
CA PRO A 695 -15.04 -6.22 10.75
C PRO A 695 -13.72 -5.72 11.38
N ILE A 696 -12.71 -6.58 11.41
CA ILE A 696 -11.43 -6.29 12.09
C ILE A 696 -10.37 -5.75 11.12
N PHE A 697 -10.19 -6.39 9.95
CA PHE A 697 -9.07 -6.10 9.06
C PHE A 697 -9.43 -5.13 7.92
N ASN A 698 -10.36 -4.20 8.17
CA ASN A 698 -10.70 -3.10 7.26
C ASN A 698 -10.01 -1.78 7.67
N THR A 699 -9.81 -0.90 6.70
CA THR A 699 -9.15 0.40 6.94
C THR A 699 -10.03 1.43 7.63
N HIS A 700 -11.36 1.27 7.70
CA HIS A 700 -12.23 2.14 8.51
C HIS A 700 -11.93 1.95 10.01
N ARG A 701 -11.83 0.69 10.48
CA ARG A 701 -11.39 0.38 11.84
C ARG A 701 -9.97 0.91 12.10
N MET A 702 -9.04 0.67 11.17
CA MET A 702 -7.67 1.16 11.29
C MET A 702 -7.61 2.69 11.38
N ALA A 703 -8.36 3.41 10.55
CA ALA A 703 -8.48 4.86 10.58
C ALA A 703 -9.04 5.34 11.94
N ALA A 704 -10.03 4.64 12.49
CA ALA A 704 -10.61 4.95 13.81
C ALA A 704 -9.56 4.82 14.94
N GLU A 705 -8.66 3.86 14.87
CA GLU A 705 -7.57 3.73 15.83
C GLU A 705 -6.52 4.83 15.66
N TYR A 706 -6.19 5.24 14.42
CA TYR A 706 -5.32 6.40 14.18
C TYR A 706 -5.91 7.69 14.70
N LEU A 707 -7.23 7.90 14.61
CA LEU A 707 -7.89 9.09 15.15
C LEU A 707 -7.66 9.26 16.65
N LYS A 708 -7.52 8.18 17.43
CA LYS A 708 -7.16 8.25 18.85
C LYS A 708 -5.76 8.86 19.08
N LYS A 709 -4.92 8.81 18.05
CA LYS A 709 -3.55 9.37 18.09
C LYS A 709 -3.48 10.77 17.48
N TYR A 710 -4.52 11.20 16.75
CA TYR A 710 -4.57 12.52 16.14
C TYR A 710 -5.24 13.52 17.07
N ASN A 711 -4.68 14.72 17.14
CA ASN A 711 -5.26 15.82 17.91
C ASN A 711 -6.27 16.59 17.02
N LEU A 712 -7.36 15.93 16.64
CA LEU A 712 -8.39 16.50 15.78
C LEU A 712 -9.68 16.80 16.57
N THR A 713 -10.31 17.90 16.21
CA THR A 713 -11.69 18.20 16.60
C THR A 713 -12.59 17.80 15.44
N LEU A 714 -13.37 16.75 15.60
CA LEU A 714 -14.28 16.24 14.58
C LEU A 714 -15.74 16.51 14.96
N PRO A 715 -16.66 16.62 13.98
CA PRO A 715 -18.11 16.61 14.25
C PRO A 715 -18.52 15.37 15.04
N ASP A 716 -19.52 15.49 15.91
CA ASP A 716 -19.95 14.39 16.78
C ASP A 716 -20.48 13.18 16.00
N THR A 717 -21.07 13.39 14.83
CA THR A 717 -21.48 12.32 13.91
C THR A 717 -20.30 11.50 13.43
N VAL A 718 -19.21 12.14 13.03
CA VAL A 718 -17.96 11.50 12.60
C VAL A 718 -17.31 10.77 13.78
N LYS A 719 -17.23 11.42 14.96
CA LYS A 719 -16.69 10.79 16.17
C LYS A 719 -17.45 9.53 16.56
N SER A 720 -18.77 9.57 16.60
CA SER A 720 -19.61 8.42 16.96
C SER A 720 -19.43 7.26 15.99
N LYS A 721 -19.43 7.54 14.68
CA LYS A 721 -19.16 6.54 13.63
C LYS A 721 -17.78 5.89 13.81
N MET A 722 -16.76 6.70 14.05
CA MET A 722 -15.39 6.20 14.22
C MET A 722 -15.20 5.43 15.53
N GLN A 723 -15.89 5.82 16.60
CA GLN A 723 -15.85 5.09 17.86
C GLN A 723 -16.47 3.69 17.74
N SER A 724 -17.56 3.52 16.98
CA SER A 724 -18.15 2.21 16.73
C SER A 724 -17.19 1.27 16.04
N PHE A 725 -16.46 1.75 15.02
CA PHE A 725 -15.45 0.93 14.33
C PHE A 725 -14.29 0.50 15.25
N ALA A 726 -13.84 1.39 16.12
CA ALA A 726 -12.75 1.08 17.05
C ALA A 726 -13.15 0.11 18.17
N GLN A 727 -14.41 0.05 18.54
CA GLN A 727 -14.92 -0.87 19.58
C GLN A 727 -14.93 -2.33 19.12
N LEU A 728 -15.13 -2.58 17.82
CA LEU A 728 -15.15 -3.93 17.25
C LEU A 728 -13.85 -4.71 17.50
N TYR A 729 -12.72 -4.00 17.59
CA TYR A 729 -11.41 -4.61 17.81
C TYR A 729 -11.05 -4.81 19.29
N SER A 730 -11.64 -4.00 20.18
CA SER A 730 -11.33 -4.03 21.62
C SER A 730 -12.10 -5.11 22.39
N SER A 731 -13.19 -5.64 21.84
CA SER A 731 -14.05 -6.61 22.52
C SER A 731 -13.55 -8.06 22.46
N ASP A 732 -12.53 -8.36 21.65
CA ASP A 732 -11.95 -9.71 21.52
C ASP A 732 -10.52 -9.82 22.10
N SER A 733 -10.07 -8.88 22.95
CA SER A 733 -8.73 -8.87 23.58
C SER A 733 -8.71 -9.60 24.90
#